data_ff2c63a18764c03c8a06cb7cfe974ab5
#
_entry.id   ff2c63a18764c03c8a06cb7cfe974ab5
#
_cell.length_a   1.000
_cell.length_b   1.000
_cell.length_c   1.000
_cell.angle_alpha   90.00
_cell.angle_beta   90.00
_cell.angle_gamma   90.00
#
_symmetry.space_group_name_H-M   'P 1'
#
loop_
_entity.id
_entity.type
_entity.pdbx_description
1 polymer ?
#
loop_
_entity_poly.entity_id
_entity_poly.type
_entity_poly.pdbx_seq_one_letter_code
_entity_poly.pdbx_strand_id
1 'polypeptide(L)'
;EVKHSFDTVDYQGKVNFEYDQYHNVKAVKIGDKSLVSLKFDDKHLNETAYANGYTSTYAYDAKHRLVSVTEKDAAQTVTDSVTVTYADKTADEVAVTHSNGVSYTTRDLLSNEKTSESIIEFTGVSRKLKAVGFASNPTGNVSTTAYYFDDTNVPFEKIIITKNSYGLTSSIVKAYHGGSTTYSYDSLYRLTGKTTKYSTNSPFEVNYTYNTSSGNIVRNSLKQELFKVGSKQDSFAYTYYDNGNVATVSLNGNLQSDYFYDEQNRLIRERNYALGFAREYTYDCGGNISAVKEYSIVNGTVSASPVKTDSYNYSVCTADCGHSPAWKDQLKSYNNQIISYDESGNPLVYFGKNLTWHGRKLKSVNSVNMEYDYNGLRVKKGDKIFFWQNGNLIAERWVESGTEKFIYYYYDESGVSGFRYDNTDYHYQKNIFGDIIAIYTANGQLQCKYVYNAWGEHKIYNADGTILSADNNNIGNLNPIRYRGYYYDEEFALYYLQSRYYDPALGRFISPDSVDYLNPDSVAGMNLYAYCGNNPVMYYDPTGYSLLAIFLILAVGTIAGGAIGAVKATNEGKEGWDFAKSVLLGASIGLAAGGTVVMLIGVGIGFASALLPSTATFFGTSIAQTFSIGALAFNFTAFVVAPLFGIKMEGVEFDPKKYTPESPNE
;
A
#
# COMPACT_ATOMS: atom_id res chain seq x y z
N GLU A 1 -28.43 -0.43 9.21
CA GLU A 1 -27.85 0.13 10.44
C GLU A 1 -26.83 -0.88 10.98
N VAL A 2 -25.54 -0.60 10.86
CA VAL A 2 -24.49 -1.44 11.46
C VAL A 2 -24.23 -0.92 12.86
N LYS A 3 -24.68 -1.68 13.88
CA LYS A 3 -24.43 -1.35 15.29
C LYS A 3 -23.25 -2.17 15.78
N HIS A 4 -22.17 -1.51 16.23
CA HIS A 4 -21.22 -2.14 17.14
C HIS A 4 -21.84 -2.23 18.52
N SER A 5 -22.33 -3.41 18.91
CA SER A 5 -22.64 -3.71 20.29
C SER A 5 -21.59 -4.69 20.81
N PHE A 6 -20.56 -4.19 21.48
CA PHE A 6 -19.77 -5.03 22.36
C PHE A 6 -20.36 -4.91 23.76
N ASP A 7 -20.65 -6.05 24.38
CA ASP A 7 -21.16 -6.13 25.74
C ASP A 7 -20.28 -5.34 26.70
N THR A 8 -20.93 -4.44 27.44
CA THR A 8 -20.56 -3.81 28.71
C THR A 8 -19.88 -2.45 28.75
N VAL A 9 -19.50 -1.77 27.65
CA VAL A 9 -19.10 -0.36 27.71
C VAL A 9 -19.62 0.41 26.50
N ASP A 10 -20.22 1.56 26.75
CA ASP A 10 -20.88 2.50 25.82
C ASP A 10 -20.00 2.97 24.63
N TYR A 11 -19.57 2.09 23.72
CA TYR A 11 -19.04 2.52 22.43
C TYR A 11 -20.21 2.73 21.47
N GLN A 12 -20.71 3.96 21.42
CA GLN A 12 -21.82 4.35 20.53
C GLN A 12 -21.34 5.04 19.24
N GLY A 13 -20.29 4.53 18.62
CA GLY A 13 -19.93 4.94 17.26
C GLY A 13 -20.88 4.26 16.27
N LYS A 14 -21.98 4.91 15.90
CA LYS A 14 -22.88 4.40 14.86
C LYS A 14 -22.40 4.90 13.51
N VAL A 15 -22.05 4.00 12.60
CA VAL A 15 -21.98 4.28 11.18
C VAL A 15 -23.29 3.81 10.54
N ASN A 16 -24.00 4.75 9.92
CA ASN A 16 -25.29 4.49 9.28
C ASN A 16 -25.12 4.64 7.77
N PHE A 17 -25.60 3.66 7.02
CA PHE A 17 -25.68 3.70 5.57
C PHE A 17 -27.12 3.98 5.15
N GLU A 18 -27.32 4.99 4.33
CA GLU A 18 -28.59 5.24 3.66
C GLU A 18 -28.51 4.77 2.20
N TYR A 19 -29.58 4.18 1.71
CA TYR A 19 -29.65 3.64 0.36
C TYR A 19 -30.73 4.37 -0.45
N ASP A 20 -30.52 4.45 -1.77
CA ASP A 20 -31.55 4.88 -2.72
C ASP A 20 -32.50 3.72 -3.06
N GLN A 21 -33.48 4.00 -3.92
CA GLN A 21 -34.46 3.00 -4.37
C GLN A 21 -33.87 1.87 -5.21
N TYR A 22 -32.62 2.03 -5.69
CA TYR A 22 -31.88 1.04 -6.48
C TYR A 22 -30.85 0.29 -5.64
N HIS A 23 -30.86 0.49 -4.32
CA HIS A 23 -29.91 -0.07 -3.34
C HIS A 23 -28.45 0.44 -3.47
N ASN A 24 -28.22 1.58 -4.14
CA ASN A 24 -26.93 2.25 -4.07
C ASN A 24 -26.80 2.98 -2.74
N VAL A 25 -25.60 3.03 -2.18
CA VAL A 25 -25.31 3.85 -1.01
C VAL A 25 -25.53 5.32 -1.36
N LYS A 26 -26.52 5.95 -0.72
CA LYS A 26 -26.88 7.36 -0.90
C LYS A 26 -26.13 8.27 0.06
N ALA A 27 -25.89 7.81 1.29
CA ALA A 27 -25.13 8.55 2.28
C ALA A 27 -24.49 7.63 3.31
N VAL A 28 -23.35 8.04 3.84
CA VAL A 28 -22.72 7.42 5.00
C VAL A 28 -22.65 8.46 6.12
N LYS A 29 -23.14 8.09 7.30
CA LYS A 29 -23.27 8.99 8.45
C LYS A 29 -22.54 8.42 9.68
N ILE A 30 -21.98 9.29 10.49
CA ILE A 30 -21.54 8.97 11.85
C ILE A 30 -22.47 9.73 12.80
N GLY A 31 -23.24 8.98 13.59
CA GLY A 31 -24.39 9.54 14.30
C GLY A 31 -25.39 10.14 13.31
N ASP A 32 -25.79 11.40 13.52
CA ASP A 32 -26.70 12.12 12.63
C ASP A 32 -25.99 12.91 11.52
N LYS A 33 -24.66 12.93 11.52
CA LYS A 33 -23.85 13.73 10.63
C LYS A 33 -23.46 12.93 9.38
N SER A 34 -23.80 13.45 8.20
CA SER A 34 -23.38 12.86 6.92
C SER A 34 -21.90 13.15 6.68
N LEU A 35 -21.08 12.12 6.49
CA LEU A 35 -19.68 12.24 6.07
C LEU A 35 -19.55 12.43 4.57
N VAL A 36 -20.36 11.67 3.85
CA VAL A 36 -20.41 11.70 2.39
C VAL A 36 -21.83 11.42 1.94
N SER A 37 -22.26 12.12 0.90
CA SER A 37 -23.51 11.87 0.18
C SER A 37 -23.20 11.61 -1.28
N LEU A 38 -23.87 10.64 -1.86
CA LEU A 38 -23.68 10.17 -3.23
C LEU A 38 -24.98 10.32 -4.00
N LYS A 39 -24.93 10.86 -5.22
CA LYS A 39 -26.07 10.94 -6.11
C LYS A 39 -25.79 10.12 -7.35
N PHE A 40 -26.71 9.22 -7.65
CA PHE A 40 -26.67 8.38 -8.83
C PHE A 40 -27.81 8.77 -9.77
N ASP A 41 -27.58 8.66 -11.08
CA ASP A 41 -28.66 8.38 -12.04
C ASP A 41 -28.86 6.85 -12.09
N ASP A 42 -29.65 6.38 -13.03
CA ASP A 42 -29.96 4.93 -13.15
C ASP A 42 -28.69 4.05 -13.27
N LYS A 43 -27.51 4.60 -13.58
CA LYS A 43 -26.33 3.81 -13.97
C LYS A 43 -25.02 4.34 -13.43
N HIS A 44 -24.90 5.63 -13.11
CA HIS A 44 -23.64 6.28 -12.82
C HIS A 44 -23.71 7.13 -11.57
N LEU A 45 -22.56 7.23 -10.89
CA LEU A 45 -22.36 8.21 -9.84
C LEU A 45 -22.18 9.60 -10.48
N ASN A 46 -23.11 10.52 -10.22
CA ASN A 46 -23.08 11.87 -10.78
C ASN A 46 -22.47 12.91 -9.86
N GLU A 47 -22.58 12.70 -8.53
CA GLU A 47 -22.06 13.64 -7.55
C GLU A 47 -21.64 12.90 -6.26
N THR A 48 -20.51 13.30 -5.71
CA THR A 48 -20.07 13.01 -4.35
C THR A 48 -19.99 14.32 -3.59
N ALA A 49 -20.70 14.46 -2.47
CA ALA A 49 -20.64 15.63 -1.60
C ALA A 49 -20.06 15.23 -0.23
N TYR A 50 -19.04 15.93 0.21
CA TYR A 50 -18.35 15.72 1.49
C TYR A 50 -18.90 16.64 2.57
N ALA A 51 -18.81 16.22 3.83
CA ALA A 51 -19.31 16.98 4.98
C ALA A 51 -18.69 18.38 5.10
N ASN A 52 -17.46 18.57 4.66
CA ASN A 52 -16.77 19.87 4.64
C ASN A 52 -17.22 20.80 3.51
N GLY A 53 -18.28 20.43 2.77
CA GLY A 53 -18.90 21.24 1.72
C GLY A 53 -18.27 21.07 0.34
N TYR A 54 -17.19 20.32 0.19
CA TYR A 54 -16.62 20.00 -1.11
C TYR A 54 -17.51 19.02 -1.88
N THR A 55 -17.59 19.22 -3.20
CA THR A 55 -18.35 18.34 -4.10
C THR A 55 -17.52 17.97 -5.31
N SER A 56 -17.68 16.72 -5.77
CA SER A 56 -17.14 16.22 -7.03
C SER A 56 -18.31 15.83 -7.92
N THR A 57 -18.38 16.38 -9.12
CA THR A 57 -19.39 16.04 -10.14
C THR A 57 -18.75 15.29 -11.29
N TYR A 58 -19.45 14.28 -11.80
CA TYR A 58 -18.97 13.37 -12.83
C TYR A 58 -19.86 13.48 -14.07
N ALA A 59 -19.23 13.53 -15.26
CA ALA A 59 -19.96 13.49 -16.52
C ALA A 59 -19.49 12.32 -17.38
N TYR A 60 -20.41 11.77 -18.16
CA TYR A 60 -20.20 10.58 -18.98
C TYR A 60 -20.62 10.83 -20.43
N ASP A 61 -19.97 10.14 -21.37
CA ASP A 61 -20.35 10.17 -22.77
C ASP A 61 -21.52 9.20 -23.09
N ALA A 62 -21.97 9.20 -24.34
CA ALA A 62 -23.03 8.30 -24.80
C ALA A 62 -22.65 6.80 -24.73
N LYS A 63 -21.40 6.47 -24.57
CA LYS A 63 -20.89 5.11 -24.36
C LYS A 63 -20.71 4.78 -22.87
N HIS A 64 -21.19 5.62 -21.97
CA HIS A 64 -21.07 5.48 -20.52
C HIS A 64 -19.62 5.56 -19.97
N ARG A 65 -18.69 6.21 -20.69
CA ARG A 65 -17.33 6.44 -20.24
C ARG A 65 -17.22 7.79 -19.55
N LEU A 66 -16.45 7.87 -18.44
CA LEU A 66 -16.22 9.11 -17.73
C LEU A 66 -15.47 10.11 -18.63
N VAL A 67 -16.02 11.32 -18.84
CA VAL A 67 -15.38 12.38 -19.66
C VAL A 67 -14.96 13.58 -18.85
N SER A 68 -15.52 13.81 -17.66
CA SER A 68 -15.02 14.84 -16.77
C SER A 68 -15.33 14.59 -15.31
N VAL A 69 -14.46 15.12 -14.45
CA VAL A 69 -14.68 15.29 -13.02
C VAL A 69 -14.45 16.76 -12.70
N THR A 70 -15.39 17.39 -12.00
CA THR A 70 -15.25 18.78 -11.56
C THR A 70 -15.37 18.84 -10.05
N GLU A 71 -14.35 19.37 -9.38
CA GLU A 71 -14.33 19.56 -7.93
C GLU A 71 -14.66 21.02 -7.59
N LYS A 72 -15.52 21.21 -6.60
CA LYS A 72 -15.94 22.52 -6.11
C LYS A 72 -15.76 22.59 -4.60
N ASP A 73 -15.42 23.80 -4.11
CA ASP A 73 -15.37 24.07 -2.68
C ASP A 73 -16.77 24.30 -2.07
N ALA A 74 -16.82 24.59 -0.77
CA ALA A 74 -18.07 24.87 -0.06
C ALA A 74 -18.81 26.10 -0.59
N ALA A 75 -18.10 27.04 -1.24
CA ALA A 75 -18.69 28.20 -1.90
C ALA A 75 -19.15 27.91 -3.34
N GLN A 76 -19.08 26.63 -3.78
CA GLN A 76 -19.40 26.16 -5.13
C GLN A 76 -18.47 26.73 -6.22
N THR A 77 -17.30 27.23 -5.83
CA THR A 77 -16.26 27.65 -6.76
C THR A 77 -15.52 26.41 -7.28
N VAL A 78 -15.32 26.32 -8.59
CA VAL A 78 -14.51 25.23 -9.19
C VAL A 78 -13.07 25.41 -8.71
N THR A 79 -12.58 24.40 -8.01
CA THR A 79 -11.23 24.37 -7.45
C THR A 79 -10.30 23.46 -8.23
N ASP A 80 -10.90 22.49 -8.93
CA ASP A 80 -10.17 21.53 -9.73
C ASP A 80 -11.06 20.90 -10.79
N SER A 81 -10.48 20.49 -11.92
CA SER A 81 -11.20 19.73 -12.95
C SER A 81 -10.29 18.80 -13.72
N VAL A 82 -10.86 17.67 -14.10
CA VAL A 82 -10.22 16.64 -14.92
C VAL A 82 -11.07 16.45 -16.16
N THR A 83 -10.46 16.45 -17.34
CA THR A 83 -11.11 16.10 -18.60
C THR A 83 -10.48 14.84 -19.16
N VAL A 84 -11.31 13.89 -19.58
CA VAL A 84 -10.89 12.63 -20.20
C VAL A 84 -11.35 12.60 -21.64
N THR A 85 -10.42 12.38 -22.55
CA THR A 85 -10.68 12.29 -23.99
C THR A 85 -10.30 10.89 -24.49
N TYR A 86 -11.15 10.30 -25.30
CA TYR A 86 -10.97 8.98 -25.90
C TYR A 86 -10.85 9.12 -27.42
N ALA A 87 -9.80 8.57 -28.01
CA ALA A 87 -9.67 8.50 -29.45
C ALA A 87 -10.26 7.19 -29.99
N ASP A 88 -11.23 7.32 -30.89
CA ASP A 88 -12.11 6.20 -31.31
C ASP A 88 -11.63 5.38 -32.53
N LYS A 89 -10.43 5.62 -33.14
CA LYS A 89 -10.23 5.10 -34.50
C LYS A 89 -8.92 4.39 -34.87
N THR A 90 -7.80 4.52 -34.19
CA THR A 90 -6.53 3.91 -34.64
C THR A 90 -5.54 3.51 -33.56
N ALA A 91 -5.69 4.00 -32.39
CA ALA A 91 -5.04 3.56 -31.17
C ALA A 91 -6.07 3.75 -30.06
N ASP A 92 -6.20 2.83 -29.14
CA ASP A 92 -6.96 3.05 -27.92
C ASP A 92 -6.21 4.09 -27.09
N GLU A 93 -6.38 5.37 -27.46
CA GLU A 93 -5.76 6.50 -26.77
C GLU A 93 -6.74 7.06 -25.75
N VAL A 94 -6.25 7.23 -24.55
CA VAL A 94 -6.94 7.96 -23.47
C VAL A 94 -6.04 9.11 -23.04
N ALA A 95 -6.50 10.32 -23.19
CA ALA A 95 -5.83 11.51 -22.69
C ALA A 95 -6.62 12.07 -21.50
N VAL A 96 -5.93 12.32 -20.40
CA VAL A 96 -6.46 12.91 -19.18
C VAL A 96 -5.75 14.23 -18.93
N THR A 97 -6.49 15.32 -18.90
CA THR A 97 -5.96 16.67 -18.64
C THR A 97 -6.53 17.17 -17.32
N HIS A 98 -5.66 17.63 -16.45
CA HIS A 98 -5.99 18.17 -15.15
C HIS A 98 -5.84 19.70 -15.14
N SER A 99 -6.73 20.42 -14.47
CA SER A 99 -6.70 21.89 -14.39
C SER A 99 -5.44 22.46 -13.75
N ASN A 100 -4.73 21.67 -12.93
CA ASN A 100 -3.43 22.05 -12.35
C ASN A 100 -2.26 21.97 -13.34
N GLY A 101 -2.54 21.65 -14.62
CA GLY A 101 -1.53 21.59 -15.67
C GLY A 101 -0.83 20.25 -15.83
N VAL A 102 -1.28 19.22 -15.12
CA VAL A 102 -0.78 17.84 -15.32
C VAL A 102 -1.61 17.16 -16.39
N SER A 103 -0.97 16.49 -17.33
CA SER A 103 -1.64 15.67 -18.33
C SER A 103 -1.02 14.28 -18.44
N TYR A 104 -1.88 13.31 -18.69
CA TYR A 104 -1.52 11.93 -18.94
C TYR A 104 -2.08 11.51 -20.29
N THR A 105 -1.26 10.87 -21.11
CA THR A 105 -1.72 10.25 -22.34
C THR A 105 -1.27 8.79 -22.32
N THR A 106 -2.22 7.88 -22.47
CA THR A 106 -1.93 6.44 -22.63
C THR A 106 -2.42 5.99 -24.00
N ARG A 107 -1.63 5.15 -24.67
CA ARG A 107 -1.94 4.61 -25.99
C ARG A 107 -1.60 3.14 -26.02
N ASP A 108 -2.51 2.32 -26.55
CA ASP A 108 -2.19 0.98 -26.99
C ASP A 108 -1.70 1.04 -28.43
N LEU A 109 -0.46 0.63 -28.66
CA LEU A 109 0.18 0.69 -29.96
C LEU A 109 0.05 -0.65 -30.66
N LEU A 110 -0.63 -0.68 -31.81
CA LEU A 110 -0.79 -1.87 -32.66
C LEU A 110 0.43 -2.12 -33.57
N SER A 111 1.61 -1.62 -33.20
CA SER A 111 2.82 -1.85 -33.99
C SER A 111 3.55 -3.11 -33.52
N ASN A 112 4.21 -3.81 -34.44
CA ASN A 112 4.87 -5.11 -34.19
C ASN A 112 5.96 -5.12 -33.09
N GLU A 113 6.41 -3.96 -32.63
CA GLU A 113 7.48 -3.83 -31.64
C GLU A 113 7.04 -3.13 -30.34
N LYS A 114 6.10 -2.19 -30.43
CA LYS A 114 5.62 -1.40 -29.29
C LYS A 114 4.19 -1.79 -28.96
N THR A 115 3.92 -2.06 -27.69
CA THR A 115 2.60 -2.46 -27.21
C THR A 115 1.83 -1.35 -26.53
N SER A 116 2.53 -0.42 -25.88
CA SER A 116 1.90 0.67 -25.14
C SER A 116 2.83 1.88 -25.04
N GLU A 117 2.25 3.04 -24.90
CA GLU A 117 2.96 4.28 -24.57
C GLU A 117 2.16 5.02 -23.50
N SER A 118 2.86 5.58 -22.54
CA SER A 118 2.28 6.50 -21.57
C SER A 118 3.17 7.73 -21.41
N ILE A 119 2.57 8.90 -21.36
CA ILE A 119 3.26 10.19 -21.27
C ILE A 119 2.67 10.98 -20.12
N ILE A 120 3.54 11.53 -19.27
CA ILE A 120 3.18 12.45 -18.19
C ILE A 120 3.85 13.77 -18.47
N GLU A 121 3.06 14.83 -18.54
CA GLU A 121 3.53 16.20 -18.82
C GLU A 121 3.01 17.16 -17.74
N PHE A 122 3.79 18.22 -17.50
CA PHE A 122 3.44 19.29 -16.57
C PHE A 122 3.52 20.64 -17.28
N THR A 123 2.45 21.41 -17.26
CA THR A 123 2.43 22.77 -17.84
C THR A 123 3.48 23.66 -17.15
N GLY A 124 4.28 24.33 -17.94
CA GLY A 124 5.35 25.22 -17.43
C GLY A 124 6.61 24.49 -16.95
N VAL A 125 6.66 23.17 -17.10
CA VAL A 125 7.86 22.37 -16.82
C VAL A 125 8.36 21.80 -18.13
N SER A 126 9.63 22.03 -18.45
CA SER A 126 10.24 21.56 -19.70
C SER A 126 10.47 20.05 -19.72
N ARG A 127 10.10 19.34 -18.66
CA ARG A 127 10.32 17.89 -18.50
C ARG A 127 9.02 17.11 -18.59
N LYS A 128 9.02 16.07 -19.39
CA LYS A 128 7.96 15.06 -19.45
C LYS A 128 8.58 13.66 -19.32
N LEU A 129 7.84 12.74 -18.72
CA LEU A 129 8.21 11.32 -18.64
C LEU A 129 7.38 10.53 -19.65
N LYS A 130 8.05 9.79 -20.51
CA LYS A 130 7.45 8.84 -21.43
C LYS A 130 7.90 7.43 -21.10
N ALA A 131 6.96 6.51 -20.93
CA ALA A 131 7.22 5.08 -20.79
C ALA A 131 6.66 4.35 -22.01
N VAL A 132 7.48 3.49 -22.62
CA VAL A 132 7.13 2.70 -23.81
C VAL A 132 7.28 1.22 -23.49
N GLY A 133 6.19 0.47 -23.60
CA GLY A 133 6.18 -0.99 -23.53
C GLY A 133 6.50 -1.58 -24.90
N PHE A 134 7.23 -2.71 -24.92
CA PHE A 134 7.57 -3.45 -26.13
C PHE A 134 6.96 -4.84 -26.08
N ALA A 135 6.68 -5.39 -27.26
CA ALA A 135 6.19 -6.74 -27.40
C ALA A 135 7.14 -7.73 -26.70
N SER A 136 6.56 -8.67 -25.98
CA SER A 136 7.33 -9.78 -25.45
C SER A 136 7.82 -10.69 -26.58
N ASN A 137 8.83 -11.53 -26.29
CA ASN A 137 9.23 -12.58 -27.21
C ASN A 137 8.05 -13.54 -27.50
N PRO A 138 8.14 -14.39 -28.57
CA PRO A 138 7.02 -15.29 -28.94
C PRO A 138 6.51 -16.20 -27.80
N THR A 139 7.34 -16.46 -26.78
CA THR A 139 6.96 -17.27 -25.62
C THR A 139 6.28 -16.46 -24.50
N GLY A 140 6.19 -15.12 -24.62
CA GLY A 140 5.61 -14.24 -23.60
C GLY A 140 6.42 -14.08 -22.32
N ASN A 141 7.66 -14.62 -22.27
CA ASN A 141 8.46 -14.68 -21.05
C ASN A 141 9.27 -13.41 -20.77
N VAL A 142 9.36 -12.49 -21.73
CA VAL A 142 10.16 -11.26 -21.59
C VAL A 142 9.27 -10.06 -21.83
N SER A 143 9.23 -9.15 -20.87
CA SER A 143 8.62 -7.83 -21.04
C SER A 143 9.68 -6.74 -20.94
N THR A 144 9.52 -5.69 -21.72
CA THR A 144 10.45 -4.56 -21.74
C THR A 144 9.68 -3.26 -21.63
N THR A 145 10.16 -2.36 -20.77
CA THR A 145 9.67 -0.98 -20.68
C THR A 145 10.85 -0.04 -20.74
N ALA A 146 10.82 0.92 -21.66
CA ALA A 146 11.82 1.98 -21.76
C ALA A 146 11.24 3.31 -21.28
N TYR A 147 11.99 4.03 -20.48
CA TYR A 147 11.65 5.34 -19.93
C TYR A 147 12.50 6.42 -20.59
N TYR A 148 11.83 7.50 -20.98
CA TYR A 148 12.46 8.64 -21.64
C TYR A 148 12.09 9.90 -20.88
N PHE A 149 13.03 10.83 -20.73
CA PHE A 149 12.72 12.22 -20.39
C PHE A 149 12.73 13.04 -21.66
N ASP A 150 11.72 13.91 -21.77
CA ASP A 150 11.50 14.77 -22.92
C ASP A 150 11.31 13.97 -24.23
N ASP A 151 11.51 14.59 -25.39
CA ASP A 151 11.39 13.97 -26.70
C ASP A 151 12.72 13.34 -27.17
N THR A 152 13.54 12.89 -26.23
CA THR A 152 14.80 12.21 -26.59
C THR A 152 14.52 10.84 -27.19
N ASN A 153 15.35 10.44 -28.17
CA ASN A 153 15.30 9.10 -28.77
C ASN A 153 16.08 8.06 -27.97
N VAL A 154 16.81 8.49 -26.94
CA VAL A 154 17.59 7.62 -26.07
C VAL A 154 16.91 7.51 -24.72
N PRO A 155 16.50 6.32 -24.28
CA PRO A 155 15.90 6.16 -22.98
C PRO A 155 16.93 6.43 -21.88
N PHE A 156 16.50 7.04 -20.77
CA PHE A 156 17.35 7.15 -19.60
C PHE A 156 17.42 5.83 -18.84
N GLU A 157 16.39 4.96 -18.96
CA GLU A 157 16.39 3.61 -18.40
C GLU A 157 15.56 2.67 -19.27
N LYS A 158 15.96 1.41 -19.29
CA LYS A 158 15.24 0.32 -19.96
C LYS A 158 15.19 -0.88 -19.02
N ILE A 159 13.99 -1.25 -18.60
CA ILE A 159 13.75 -2.37 -17.70
C ILE A 159 13.31 -3.57 -18.51
N ILE A 160 14.02 -4.68 -18.35
CA ILE A 160 13.74 -5.96 -19.00
C ILE A 160 13.45 -6.98 -17.91
N ILE A 161 12.22 -7.49 -17.88
CA ILE A 161 11.78 -8.52 -16.94
C ILE A 161 11.71 -9.84 -17.70
N THR A 162 12.40 -10.85 -17.18
CA THR A 162 12.36 -12.21 -17.71
C THR A 162 11.70 -13.13 -16.70
N LYS A 163 10.75 -13.94 -17.17
CA LYS A 163 10.07 -14.96 -16.36
C LYS A 163 10.57 -16.36 -16.74
N ASN A 164 10.57 -17.27 -15.77
CA ASN A 164 10.85 -18.69 -16.02
C ASN A 164 9.61 -19.41 -16.57
N SER A 165 9.73 -20.71 -16.85
CA SER A 165 8.64 -21.55 -17.37
C SER A 165 7.42 -21.65 -16.44
N TYR A 166 7.55 -21.24 -15.19
CA TYR A 166 6.48 -21.21 -14.19
C TYR A 166 5.84 -19.82 -14.04
N GLY A 167 6.24 -18.83 -14.87
CA GLY A 167 5.74 -17.47 -14.80
C GLY A 167 6.35 -16.62 -13.67
N LEU A 168 7.29 -17.16 -12.89
CA LEU A 168 8.01 -16.43 -11.85
C LEU A 168 9.13 -15.60 -12.47
N THR A 169 9.36 -14.41 -11.94
CA THR A 169 10.44 -13.54 -12.40
C THR A 169 11.80 -14.20 -12.11
N SER A 170 12.54 -14.48 -13.17
CA SER A 170 13.91 -15.03 -13.09
C SER A 170 14.97 -13.93 -13.08
N SER A 171 14.71 -12.81 -13.77
CA SER A 171 15.60 -11.65 -13.74
C SER A 171 14.87 -10.35 -14.06
N ILE A 172 15.44 -9.25 -13.53
CA ILE A 172 15.11 -7.87 -13.89
C ILE A 172 16.42 -7.18 -14.25
N VAL A 173 16.54 -6.72 -15.49
CA VAL A 173 17.72 -5.99 -15.99
C VAL A 173 17.33 -4.53 -16.16
N LYS A 174 18.07 -3.63 -15.51
CA LYS A 174 18.04 -2.18 -15.70
C LYS A 174 19.24 -1.85 -16.59
N ALA A 175 18.97 -1.59 -17.86
CA ALA A 175 20.00 -1.67 -18.89
C ALA A 175 21.05 -0.57 -18.83
N TYR A 176 20.69 0.60 -18.27
CA TYR A 176 21.60 1.75 -18.21
C TYR A 176 22.09 2.03 -16.79
N HIS A 177 21.18 1.87 -15.79
CA HIS A 177 21.46 2.15 -14.39
C HIS A 177 20.81 1.07 -13.52
N GLY A 178 21.10 1.06 -12.23
CA GLY A 178 20.44 0.16 -11.27
C GLY A 178 20.81 -1.32 -11.39
N GLY A 179 21.62 -1.71 -12.39
CA GLY A 179 22.16 -3.06 -12.54
C GLY A 179 21.14 -4.13 -12.91
N SER A 180 21.49 -5.39 -12.66
CA SER A 180 20.64 -6.56 -12.92
C SER A 180 20.38 -7.33 -11.63
N THR A 181 19.15 -7.78 -11.43
CA THR A 181 18.74 -8.64 -10.32
C THR A 181 18.29 -10.00 -10.85
N THR A 182 18.81 -11.08 -10.29
CA THR A 182 18.39 -12.46 -10.57
C THR A 182 17.75 -13.06 -9.34
N TYR A 183 16.80 -14.00 -9.53
CA TYR A 183 16.00 -14.61 -8.48
C TYR A 183 16.13 -16.12 -8.52
N SER A 184 16.13 -16.74 -7.34
CA SER A 184 16.10 -18.19 -7.17
C SER A 184 14.93 -18.61 -6.28
N TYR A 185 14.37 -19.79 -6.58
CA TYR A 185 13.19 -20.32 -5.91
C TYR A 185 13.41 -21.79 -5.53
N ASP A 186 12.76 -22.25 -4.47
CA ASP A 186 12.74 -23.67 -4.11
C ASP A 186 11.66 -24.46 -4.88
N SER A 187 11.53 -25.74 -4.58
CA SER A 187 10.52 -26.62 -5.18
C SER A 187 9.08 -26.28 -4.80
N LEU A 188 8.87 -25.47 -3.79
CA LEU A 188 7.57 -24.91 -3.37
C LEU A 188 7.33 -23.50 -3.95
N TYR A 189 8.19 -23.07 -4.87
CA TYR A 189 8.14 -21.76 -5.52
C TYR A 189 8.35 -20.56 -4.59
N ARG A 190 8.89 -20.78 -3.37
CA ARG A 190 9.25 -19.70 -2.46
C ARG A 190 10.58 -19.10 -2.89
N LEU A 191 10.69 -17.78 -2.77
CA LEU A 191 11.92 -17.05 -3.06
C LEU A 191 13.03 -17.49 -2.08
N THR A 192 14.10 -18.09 -2.58
CA THR A 192 15.26 -18.51 -1.76
C THR A 192 16.42 -17.53 -1.85
N GLY A 193 16.44 -16.68 -2.87
CA GLY A 193 17.48 -15.68 -2.97
C GLY A 193 17.27 -14.70 -4.11
N LYS A 194 17.90 -13.55 -3.97
CA LYS A 194 18.07 -12.59 -5.04
C LYS A 194 19.50 -12.05 -5.03
N THR A 195 20.03 -11.79 -6.23
CA THR A 195 21.36 -11.24 -6.42
C THR A 195 21.29 -10.04 -7.35
N THR A 196 21.68 -8.87 -6.86
CA THR A 196 21.77 -7.64 -7.67
C THR A 196 23.22 -7.31 -7.97
N LYS A 197 23.53 -7.10 -9.25
CA LYS A 197 24.87 -6.74 -9.73
C LYS A 197 24.86 -5.39 -10.45
N TYR A 198 25.77 -4.53 -10.06
CA TYR A 198 26.08 -3.28 -10.71
C TYR A 198 27.43 -3.43 -11.44
N SER A 199 27.40 -3.57 -12.78
CA SER A 199 28.63 -3.68 -13.59
C SER A 199 29.64 -4.71 -13.05
N THR A 200 30.85 -4.29 -12.68
CA THR A 200 31.96 -5.14 -12.24
C THR A 200 32.08 -5.29 -10.73
N ASN A 201 31.18 -4.68 -9.97
CA ASN A 201 31.28 -4.62 -8.51
C ASN A 201 30.82 -5.92 -7.83
N SER A 202 31.16 -6.05 -6.56
CA SER A 202 30.65 -7.15 -5.72
C SER A 202 29.12 -7.15 -5.72
N PRO A 203 28.49 -8.32 -5.89
CA PRO A 203 27.03 -8.40 -5.89
C PRO A 203 26.45 -8.10 -4.50
N PHE A 204 25.23 -7.59 -4.51
CA PHE A 204 24.36 -7.57 -3.35
C PHE A 204 23.52 -8.85 -3.35
N GLU A 205 23.68 -9.68 -2.36
CA GLU A 205 23.00 -10.96 -2.25
C GLU A 205 22.06 -10.96 -1.05
N VAL A 206 20.85 -11.48 -1.24
CA VAL A 206 19.92 -11.77 -0.15
C VAL A 206 19.50 -13.23 -0.27
N ASN A 207 19.68 -13.99 0.79
CA ASN A 207 19.29 -15.40 0.83
C ASN A 207 18.26 -15.61 1.95
N TYR A 208 17.21 -16.34 1.62
CA TYR A 208 16.06 -16.61 2.50
C TYR A 208 16.04 -18.08 2.91
N THR A 209 15.89 -18.34 4.20
CA THR A 209 15.72 -19.67 4.76
C THR A 209 14.38 -19.73 5.49
N TYR A 210 13.60 -20.75 5.20
CA TYR A 210 12.27 -20.94 5.78
C TYR A 210 12.31 -21.99 6.90
N ASN A 211 11.36 -21.90 7.84
CA ASN A 211 11.18 -22.91 8.84
C ASN A 211 10.82 -24.25 8.20
N THR A 212 11.49 -25.30 8.62
CA THR A 212 11.20 -26.67 8.18
C THR A 212 10.01 -27.22 8.95
N SER A 213 9.23 -28.08 8.30
CA SER A 213 8.12 -28.78 8.93
C SER A 213 8.61 -29.73 10.02
N SER A 214 7.90 -29.78 11.15
CA SER A 214 7.93 -30.92 12.06
C SER A 214 6.66 -31.76 11.82
N GLY A 215 6.81 -32.99 11.34
CA GLY A 215 5.68 -33.83 10.93
C GLY A 215 5.10 -33.42 9.55
N ASN A 216 3.78 -33.53 9.36
CA ASN A 216 3.10 -33.26 8.09
C ASN A 216 2.74 -31.79 7.87
N ILE A 217 3.22 -30.86 8.71
CA ILE A 217 2.92 -29.44 8.61
C ILE A 217 4.11 -28.72 7.99
N VAL A 218 3.94 -28.23 6.77
CA VAL A 218 4.93 -27.35 6.12
C VAL A 218 4.78 -25.96 6.73
N ARG A 219 5.81 -25.48 7.43
CA ARG A 219 5.85 -24.10 7.93
C ARG A 219 6.52 -23.21 6.88
N ASN A 220 5.79 -22.21 6.39
CA ASN A 220 6.28 -21.28 5.37
C ASN A 220 6.82 -19.97 5.93
N SER A 221 6.84 -19.83 7.26
CA SER A 221 7.40 -18.65 7.89
C SER A 221 8.90 -18.55 7.63
N LEU A 222 9.37 -17.33 7.35
CA LEU A 222 10.79 -17.07 7.13
C LEU A 222 11.56 -17.27 8.44
N LYS A 223 12.60 -18.10 8.42
CA LYS A 223 13.48 -18.32 9.55
C LYS A 223 14.61 -17.30 9.59
N GLN A 224 15.19 -17.02 8.42
CA GLN A 224 16.39 -16.19 8.31
C GLN A 224 16.44 -15.48 6.96
N GLU A 225 16.89 -14.26 6.99
CA GLU A 225 17.31 -13.44 5.85
C GLU A 225 18.78 -13.11 5.99
N LEU A 226 19.57 -13.42 4.99
CA LEU A 226 21.01 -13.19 4.97
C LEU A 226 21.36 -12.24 3.84
N PHE A 227 21.74 -11.02 4.18
CA PHE A 227 22.26 -10.02 3.26
C PHE A 227 23.78 -10.06 3.20
N LYS A 228 24.35 -9.93 1.98
CA LYS A 228 25.79 -9.86 1.76
C LYS A 228 26.16 -8.82 0.71
N VAL A 229 27.26 -8.12 0.94
CA VAL A 229 27.92 -7.28 -0.05
C VAL A 229 29.42 -7.22 0.24
N GLY A 230 30.25 -7.70 -0.69
CA GLY A 230 31.69 -7.88 -0.45
C GLY A 230 31.95 -8.76 0.77
N SER A 231 32.71 -8.27 1.74
CA SER A 231 32.98 -8.97 3.01
C SER A 231 31.93 -8.70 4.10
N LYS A 232 31.00 -7.77 3.88
CA LYS A 232 29.95 -7.44 4.85
C LYS A 232 28.81 -8.43 4.76
N GLN A 233 28.27 -8.80 5.93
CA GLN A 233 27.16 -9.71 6.06
C GLN A 233 26.27 -9.27 7.23
N ASP A 234 24.95 -9.25 7.00
CA ASP A 234 23.94 -9.07 8.02
C ASP A 234 22.96 -10.25 7.97
N SER A 235 22.75 -10.90 9.12
CA SER A 235 21.88 -12.07 9.24
C SER A 235 20.73 -11.72 10.17
N PHE A 236 19.53 -11.57 9.63
CA PHE A 236 18.29 -11.41 10.39
C PHE A 236 17.68 -12.77 10.65
N ALA A 237 17.27 -13.03 11.89
CA ALA A 237 16.54 -14.23 12.29
C ALA A 237 15.23 -13.85 12.98
N TYR A 238 14.18 -14.63 12.68
CA TYR A 238 12.80 -14.36 13.12
C TYR A 238 12.25 -15.56 13.90
N THR A 239 11.52 -15.28 14.97
CA THR A 239 10.70 -16.27 15.67
C THR A 239 9.26 -15.83 15.69
N TYR A 240 8.34 -16.77 15.88
CA TYR A 240 6.91 -16.55 15.75
C TYR A 240 6.15 -17.20 16.89
N TYR A 241 5.03 -16.61 17.26
CA TYR A 241 4.00 -17.25 18.06
C TYR A 241 3.24 -18.29 17.22
N ASP A 242 2.47 -19.16 17.88
CA ASP A 242 1.70 -20.21 17.21
C ASP A 242 0.62 -19.65 16.26
N ASN A 243 0.10 -18.45 16.53
CA ASN A 243 -0.83 -17.72 15.65
C ASN A 243 -0.16 -17.06 14.43
N GLY A 244 1.18 -17.19 14.30
CA GLY A 244 1.95 -16.67 13.18
C GLY A 244 2.49 -15.24 13.35
N ASN A 245 2.12 -14.52 14.42
CA ASN A 245 2.68 -13.22 14.71
C ASN A 245 4.19 -13.31 15.00
N VAL A 246 4.98 -12.34 14.51
CA VAL A 246 6.41 -12.25 14.83
C VAL A 246 6.59 -12.04 16.33
N ALA A 247 7.38 -12.91 16.95
CA ALA A 247 7.72 -12.79 18.37
C ALA A 247 9.02 -12.03 18.57
N THR A 248 10.08 -12.37 17.81
CA THR A 248 11.39 -11.71 17.93
C THR A 248 12.06 -11.48 16.59
N VAL A 249 12.91 -10.45 16.56
CA VAL A 249 13.85 -10.17 15.48
C VAL A 249 15.25 -10.08 16.06
N SER A 250 16.19 -10.83 15.51
CA SER A 250 17.61 -10.79 15.87
C SER A 250 18.47 -10.41 14.66
N LEU A 251 19.55 -9.67 14.88
CA LEU A 251 20.56 -9.33 13.88
C LEU A 251 21.91 -9.86 14.31
N ASN A 252 22.54 -10.69 13.46
CA ASN A 252 23.84 -11.29 13.73
C ASN A 252 23.89 -12.01 15.10
N GLY A 253 22.77 -12.67 15.47
CA GLY A 253 22.60 -13.38 16.75
C GLY A 253 22.22 -12.50 17.94
N ASN A 254 22.20 -11.16 17.79
CA ASN A 254 21.80 -10.25 18.86
C ASN A 254 20.33 -9.87 18.72
N LEU A 255 19.56 -10.01 19.80
CA LEU A 255 18.17 -9.61 19.84
C LEU A 255 18.03 -8.11 19.58
N GLN A 256 17.25 -7.75 18.55
CA GLN A 256 16.96 -6.37 18.17
C GLN A 256 15.65 -5.89 18.76
N SER A 257 14.61 -6.74 18.61
CA SER A 257 13.27 -6.40 19.10
C SER A 257 12.50 -7.68 19.47
N ASP A 258 11.59 -7.54 20.42
CA ASP A 258 10.53 -8.50 20.65
C ASP A 258 9.16 -7.79 20.78
N TYR A 259 8.10 -8.54 20.47
CA TYR A 259 6.75 -8.02 20.32
C TYR A 259 5.75 -8.89 21.05
N PHE A 260 4.72 -8.25 21.65
CA PHE A 260 3.64 -8.94 22.37
C PHE A 260 2.30 -8.42 21.86
N TYR A 261 1.33 -9.30 21.79
CA TYR A 261 0.03 -9.01 21.19
C TYR A 261 -1.10 -9.41 22.16
N ASP A 262 -2.23 -8.77 22.02
CA ASP A 262 -3.45 -9.19 22.69
C ASP A 262 -4.22 -10.27 21.89
N GLU A 263 -5.38 -10.68 22.42
CA GLU A 263 -6.25 -11.69 21.79
C GLU A 263 -6.83 -11.25 20.44
N GLN A 264 -6.84 -9.94 20.17
CA GLN A 264 -7.26 -9.35 18.89
C GLN A 264 -6.08 -9.14 17.93
N ASN A 265 -4.91 -9.68 18.26
CA ASN A 265 -3.65 -9.54 17.53
C ASN A 265 -3.12 -8.10 17.41
N ARG A 266 -3.56 -7.16 18.29
CA ARG A 266 -3.00 -5.82 18.35
C ARG A 266 -1.68 -5.82 19.12
N LEU A 267 -0.72 -5.00 18.70
CA LEU A 267 0.57 -4.85 19.38
C LEU A 267 0.38 -4.14 20.73
N ILE A 268 0.58 -4.84 21.84
CA ILE A 268 0.46 -4.28 23.20
C ILE A 268 1.80 -3.93 23.83
N ARG A 269 2.90 -4.50 23.35
CA ARG A 269 4.23 -4.15 23.82
C ARG A 269 5.29 -4.44 22.75
N GLU A 270 6.22 -3.51 22.63
CA GLU A 270 7.48 -3.65 21.91
C GLU A 270 8.64 -3.44 22.88
N ARG A 271 9.65 -4.29 22.85
CA ARG A 271 10.97 -4.00 23.40
C ARG A 271 11.95 -3.83 22.23
N ASN A 272 12.51 -2.66 22.08
CA ASN A 272 13.44 -2.33 21.01
C ASN A 272 14.84 -2.10 21.61
N TYR A 273 15.65 -3.14 21.56
CA TYR A 273 17.00 -3.12 22.13
C TYR A 273 17.96 -2.27 21.30
N ALA A 274 17.72 -2.17 20.00
CA ALA A 274 18.54 -1.36 19.10
C ALA A 274 18.36 0.15 19.37
N LEU A 275 17.16 0.59 19.75
CA LEU A 275 16.84 1.98 20.09
C LEU A 275 16.91 2.25 21.61
N GLY A 276 17.00 1.20 22.44
CA GLY A 276 17.18 1.30 23.90
C GLY A 276 15.89 1.62 24.68
N PHE A 277 14.72 1.23 24.19
CA PHE A 277 13.46 1.44 24.89
C PHE A 277 12.51 0.24 24.81
N ALA A 278 11.54 0.20 25.76
CA ALA A 278 10.33 -0.62 25.64
C ALA A 278 9.10 0.30 25.66
N ARG A 279 8.09 -0.01 24.84
CA ARG A 279 6.80 0.68 24.83
C ARG A 279 5.65 -0.28 25.10
N GLU A 280 4.72 0.17 25.94
CA GLU A 280 3.45 -0.51 26.21
C GLU A 280 2.31 0.34 25.68
N TYR A 281 1.41 -0.30 24.92
CA TYR A 281 0.27 0.33 24.27
C TYR A 281 -1.01 -0.13 24.95
N THR A 282 -1.90 0.80 25.26
CA THR A 282 -3.25 0.52 25.73
C THR A 282 -4.26 1.01 24.72
N TYR A 283 -5.36 0.28 24.60
CA TYR A 283 -6.40 0.55 23.60
C TYR A 283 -7.75 0.73 24.28
N ASP A 284 -8.59 1.58 23.71
CA ASP A 284 -10.00 1.63 24.06
C ASP A 284 -10.80 0.52 23.34
N CYS A 285 -12.09 0.42 23.61
CA CYS A 285 -12.98 -0.57 22.99
C CYS A 285 -13.18 -0.36 21.48
N GLY A 286 -12.93 0.84 20.94
CA GLY A 286 -12.95 1.15 19.50
C GLY A 286 -11.62 0.86 18.79
N GLY A 287 -10.62 0.33 19.52
CA GLY A 287 -9.31 0.07 18.97
C GLY A 287 -8.43 1.31 18.80
N ASN A 288 -8.76 2.43 19.44
CA ASN A 288 -7.87 3.58 19.46
C ASN A 288 -6.78 3.40 20.51
N ILE A 289 -5.55 3.82 20.20
CA ILE A 289 -4.47 3.88 21.20
C ILE A 289 -4.85 4.94 22.24
N SER A 290 -5.02 4.54 23.50
CA SER A 290 -5.42 5.45 24.59
C SER A 290 -4.23 5.97 25.39
N ALA A 291 -3.15 5.18 25.50
CA ALA A 291 -1.89 5.62 26.10
C ALA A 291 -0.71 4.79 25.59
N VAL A 292 0.47 5.40 25.60
CA VAL A 292 1.74 4.73 25.37
C VAL A 292 2.67 5.02 26.54
N LYS A 293 3.17 3.98 27.19
CA LYS A 293 4.18 4.10 28.24
C LYS A 293 5.52 3.67 27.70
N GLU A 294 6.53 4.53 27.81
CA GLU A 294 7.89 4.24 27.38
C GLU A 294 8.81 4.01 28.61
N TYR A 295 9.59 2.95 28.52
CA TYR A 295 10.57 2.53 29.52
C TYR A 295 11.95 2.53 28.85
N SER A 296 13.00 2.90 29.60
CA SER A 296 14.37 2.77 29.11
C SER A 296 14.85 1.32 29.19
N ILE A 297 15.67 0.90 28.22
CA ILE A 297 16.44 -0.35 28.27
C ILE A 297 17.91 -0.02 28.45
N VAL A 298 18.50 -0.44 29.56
CA VAL A 298 19.93 -0.28 29.86
C VAL A 298 20.54 -1.64 30.13
N ASN A 299 21.57 -2.01 29.38
CA ASN A 299 22.23 -3.33 29.47
C ASN A 299 21.23 -4.50 29.39
N GLY A 300 20.24 -4.38 28.49
CA GLY A 300 19.20 -5.39 28.28
C GLY A 300 18.10 -5.44 29.35
N THR A 301 18.16 -4.59 30.37
CA THR A 301 17.16 -4.54 31.45
C THR A 301 16.21 -3.35 31.23
N VAL A 302 14.89 -3.64 31.27
CA VAL A 302 13.82 -2.63 31.18
C VAL A 302 13.67 -1.96 32.55
N SER A 303 13.57 -0.61 32.59
CA SER A 303 13.33 0.15 33.81
C SER A 303 12.00 -0.24 34.48
N ALA A 304 11.95 -0.20 35.81
CA ALA A 304 10.74 -0.58 36.57
C ALA A 304 9.59 0.42 36.44
N SER A 305 9.91 1.68 36.11
CA SER A 305 8.91 2.75 35.92
C SER A 305 9.07 3.35 34.53
N PRO A 306 7.95 3.83 33.94
CA PRO A 306 8.03 4.50 32.65
C PRO A 306 8.81 5.82 32.77
N VAL A 307 9.64 6.09 31.76
CA VAL A 307 10.38 7.37 31.63
C VAL A 307 9.51 8.44 30.95
N LYS A 308 8.49 7.99 30.22
CA LYS A 308 7.53 8.84 29.52
C LYS A 308 6.17 8.14 29.45
N THR A 309 5.09 8.93 29.51
CA THR A 309 3.75 8.45 29.21
C THR A 309 3.08 9.43 28.26
N ASP A 310 2.69 8.94 27.09
CA ASP A 310 1.92 9.70 26.13
C ASP A 310 0.42 9.40 26.29
N SER A 311 -0.38 10.44 26.33
CA SER A 311 -1.83 10.37 26.58
C SER A 311 -2.60 10.79 25.34
N TYR A 312 -3.53 9.94 24.92
CA TYR A 312 -4.42 10.17 23.78
C TYR A 312 -5.83 10.41 24.30
N ASN A 313 -6.41 11.54 23.97
CA ASN A 313 -7.74 11.90 24.43
C ASN A 313 -8.73 11.94 23.25
N TYR A 314 -9.74 11.10 23.32
CA TYR A 314 -10.85 11.01 22.36
C TYR A 314 -12.18 11.55 22.95
N SER A 315 -12.21 12.00 24.19
CA SER A 315 -13.40 12.56 24.82
C SER A 315 -13.79 13.90 24.21
N VAL A 316 -15.05 14.30 24.39
CA VAL A 316 -15.58 15.57 23.88
C VAL A 316 -14.77 16.74 24.45
N CYS A 317 -14.23 17.57 23.56
CA CYS A 317 -13.60 18.82 23.94
C CYS A 317 -14.68 19.79 24.48
N THR A 318 -14.42 20.46 25.61
CA THR A 318 -15.32 21.49 26.17
C THR A 318 -15.16 22.85 25.47
N ALA A 319 -14.12 23.02 24.63
CA ALA A 319 -13.94 24.21 23.82
C ALA A 319 -14.62 24.04 22.45
N ASP A 320 -14.91 25.16 21.79
CA ASP A 320 -15.52 25.20 20.45
C ASP A 320 -14.51 24.77 19.36
N CYS A 321 -14.18 23.49 19.35
CA CYS A 321 -13.12 22.92 18.50
C CYS A 321 -13.67 22.20 17.25
N GLY A 322 -14.95 22.41 16.90
CA GLY A 322 -15.58 21.86 15.68
C GLY A 322 -15.78 20.35 15.65
N HIS A 323 -15.58 19.65 16.79
CA HIS A 323 -15.65 18.19 16.84
C HIS A 323 -17.09 17.67 16.94
N SER A 324 -17.40 16.64 16.14
CA SER A 324 -18.64 15.90 16.33
C SER A 324 -18.56 15.01 17.58
N PRO A 325 -19.45 15.17 18.58
CA PRO A 325 -19.46 14.31 19.78
C PRO A 325 -19.74 12.83 19.45
N ALA A 326 -20.27 12.55 18.26
CA ALA A 326 -20.57 11.20 17.81
C ALA A 326 -19.35 10.43 17.25
N TRP A 327 -18.24 11.12 16.89
CA TRP A 327 -17.10 10.48 16.28
C TRP A 327 -16.02 10.15 17.31
N LYS A 328 -16.09 8.95 17.87
CA LYS A 328 -15.21 8.49 18.95
C LYS A 328 -13.75 8.23 18.53
N ASP A 329 -13.48 8.02 17.22
CA ASP A 329 -12.14 7.72 16.70
C ASP A 329 -11.31 8.98 16.41
N GLN A 330 -11.91 10.17 16.50
CA GLN A 330 -11.18 11.44 16.36
C GLN A 330 -10.33 11.72 17.59
N LEU A 331 -9.01 11.80 17.42
CA LEU A 331 -8.08 12.20 18.47
C LEU A 331 -8.23 13.70 18.76
N LYS A 332 -8.80 14.06 19.91
CA LYS A 332 -9.07 15.45 20.30
C LYS A 332 -7.83 16.16 20.79
N SER A 333 -7.00 15.44 21.53
CA SER A 333 -5.70 15.94 21.96
C SER A 333 -4.71 14.81 22.22
N TYR A 334 -3.45 15.13 22.06
CA TYR A 334 -2.30 14.29 22.39
C TYR A 334 -1.39 15.07 23.32
N ASN A 335 -1.10 14.55 24.52
CA ASN A 335 -0.32 15.23 25.55
C ASN A 335 -0.80 16.67 25.80
N ASN A 336 -2.11 16.88 25.88
CA ASN A 336 -2.81 18.16 26.02
C ASN A 336 -2.67 19.13 24.83
N GLN A 337 -2.05 18.74 23.74
CA GLN A 337 -2.04 19.51 22.49
C GLN A 337 -3.32 19.20 21.71
N ILE A 338 -4.15 20.21 21.49
CA ILE A 338 -5.46 20.08 20.84
C ILE A 338 -5.28 19.94 19.32
N ILE A 339 -6.05 19.04 18.72
CA ILE A 339 -6.17 18.88 17.27
C ILE A 339 -7.57 19.33 16.88
N SER A 340 -7.69 20.26 15.95
CA SER A 340 -8.97 20.69 15.38
C SER A 340 -9.21 20.03 14.03
N TYR A 341 -10.48 19.78 13.69
CA TYR A 341 -10.87 19.05 12.50
C TYR A 341 -11.97 19.80 11.72
N ASP A 342 -12.01 19.56 10.40
CA ASP A 342 -13.16 19.90 9.59
C ASP A 342 -14.31 18.89 9.80
N GLU A 343 -15.43 19.17 9.14
CA GLU A 343 -16.63 18.35 9.20
C GLU A 343 -16.44 16.93 8.62
N SER A 344 -15.46 16.74 7.73
CA SER A 344 -15.12 15.45 7.14
C SER A 344 -14.10 14.64 7.97
N GLY A 345 -13.63 15.21 9.09
CA GLY A 345 -12.66 14.58 9.99
C GLY A 345 -11.20 14.80 9.61
N ASN A 346 -10.91 15.72 8.69
CA ASN A 346 -9.55 16.08 8.37
C ASN A 346 -9.01 17.11 9.38
N PRO A 347 -7.78 17.00 9.88
CA PRO A 347 -7.23 17.98 10.80
C PRO A 347 -7.00 19.34 10.15
N LEU A 348 -7.44 20.41 10.80
CA LEU A 348 -7.21 21.80 10.39
C LEU A 348 -5.98 22.40 11.07
N VAL A 349 -5.81 22.08 12.36
CA VAL A 349 -4.60 22.41 13.13
C VAL A 349 -4.06 21.11 13.72
N TYR A 350 -2.80 20.81 13.40
CA TYR A 350 -2.14 19.58 13.79
C TYR A 350 -0.74 19.89 14.33
N PHE A 351 -0.58 19.87 15.66
CA PHE A 351 0.68 20.20 16.35
C PHE A 351 1.32 21.51 15.85
N GLY A 352 0.53 22.57 15.83
CA GLY A 352 0.98 23.90 15.39
C GLY A 352 1.13 24.08 13.88
N LYS A 353 0.85 23.07 13.08
CA LYS A 353 0.79 23.16 11.62
C LYS A 353 -0.67 23.44 11.21
N ASN A 354 -0.86 24.38 10.28
CA ASN A 354 -2.16 24.66 9.65
C ASN A 354 -2.30 23.81 8.40
N LEU A 355 -3.40 23.06 8.29
CA LEU A 355 -3.67 22.18 7.16
C LEU A 355 -4.92 22.65 6.42
N THR A 356 -4.90 22.56 5.10
CA THR A 356 -6.08 22.78 4.26
C THR A 356 -6.38 21.56 3.43
N TRP A 357 -7.65 21.33 3.13
CA TRP A 357 -8.11 20.10 2.48
C TRP A 357 -9.05 20.39 1.32
N HIS A 358 -8.95 19.58 0.28
CA HIS A 358 -9.90 19.46 -0.81
C HIS A 358 -10.62 18.11 -0.65
N GLY A 359 -11.86 18.14 -0.16
CA GLY A 359 -12.52 16.91 0.23
C GLY A 359 -11.65 16.14 1.24
N ARG A 360 -10.98 15.08 0.78
CA ARG A 360 -10.08 14.24 1.56
C ARG A 360 -8.59 14.41 1.19
N LYS A 361 -8.28 15.18 0.14
CA LYS A 361 -6.91 15.43 -0.31
C LYS A 361 -6.29 16.57 0.48
N LEU A 362 -5.13 16.36 1.07
CA LEU A 362 -4.37 17.40 1.78
C LEU A 362 -3.84 18.43 0.78
N LYS A 363 -4.37 19.66 0.81
CA LYS A 363 -4.02 20.71 -0.13
C LYS A 363 -2.78 21.49 0.25
N SER A 364 -2.63 21.77 1.55
CA SER A 364 -1.42 22.43 2.06
C SER A 364 -1.13 22.06 3.51
N VAL A 365 0.15 22.14 3.88
CA VAL A 365 0.62 22.22 5.26
C VAL A 365 1.40 23.53 5.40
N ASN A 366 0.90 24.44 6.23
CA ASN A 366 1.41 25.81 6.32
C ASN A 366 1.42 26.46 4.92
N SER A 367 2.60 26.85 4.43
CA SER A 367 2.78 27.46 3.10
C SER A 367 3.16 26.46 1.99
N VAL A 368 3.33 25.18 2.32
CA VAL A 368 3.71 24.16 1.34
C VAL A 368 2.45 23.57 0.70
N ASN A 369 2.26 23.84 -0.57
CA ASN A 369 1.11 23.35 -1.35
C ASN A 369 1.40 21.98 -1.95
N MET A 370 0.34 21.16 -2.04
CA MET A 370 0.32 19.86 -2.73
C MET A 370 -0.67 19.89 -3.89
N GLU A 371 -0.31 19.21 -4.95
CA GLU A 371 -1.19 18.95 -6.09
C GLU A 371 -1.23 17.46 -6.39
N TYR A 372 -2.39 16.99 -6.85
CA TYR A 372 -2.64 15.58 -7.09
C TYR A 372 -3.10 15.38 -8.53
N ASP A 373 -2.86 14.18 -9.04
CA ASP A 373 -3.41 13.77 -10.32
C ASP A 373 -4.85 13.21 -10.17
N TYR A 374 -5.41 12.77 -11.28
CA TYR A 374 -6.76 12.18 -11.33
C TYR A 374 -6.88 10.86 -10.56
N ASN A 375 -5.77 10.14 -10.32
CA ASN A 375 -5.72 8.94 -9.49
C ASN A 375 -5.58 9.26 -7.99
N GLY A 376 -5.44 10.54 -7.64
CA GLY A 376 -5.17 10.97 -6.27
C GLY A 376 -3.71 10.85 -5.86
N LEU A 377 -2.78 10.55 -6.76
CA LEU A 377 -1.35 10.55 -6.49
C LEU A 377 -0.81 11.97 -6.43
N ARG A 378 0.01 12.26 -5.43
CA ARG A 378 0.64 13.58 -5.28
C ARG A 378 1.68 13.80 -6.37
N VAL A 379 1.42 14.76 -7.25
CA VAL A 379 2.31 15.09 -8.39
C VAL A 379 3.18 16.29 -8.11
N LYS A 380 2.85 17.11 -7.08
CA LYS A 380 3.66 18.26 -6.68
C LYS A 380 3.59 18.48 -5.17
N LYS A 381 4.70 18.92 -4.59
CA LYS A 381 4.83 19.39 -3.20
C LYS A 381 5.79 20.56 -3.15
N GLY A 382 5.28 21.79 -2.95
CA GLY A 382 6.09 23.00 -3.13
C GLY A 382 6.69 23.03 -4.54
N ASP A 383 8.02 23.06 -4.64
CA ASP A 383 8.75 23.07 -5.91
C ASP A 383 9.11 21.66 -6.42
N LYS A 384 8.86 20.62 -5.63
CA LYS A 384 9.11 19.24 -6.05
C LYS A 384 8.00 18.72 -6.94
N ILE A 385 8.38 18.04 -8.02
CA ILE A 385 7.51 17.38 -9.00
C ILE A 385 7.78 15.89 -8.94
N PHE A 386 6.70 15.07 -8.96
CA PHE A 386 6.73 13.62 -8.85
C PHE A 386 6.21 12.97 -10.11
N PHE A 387 7.00 12.09 -10.71
CA PHE A 387 6.65 11.33 -11.91
C PHE A 387 6.26 9.92 -11.54
N TRP A 388 4.99 9.59 -11.70
CA TRP A 388 4.42 8.30 -11.37
C TRP A 388 4.14 7.47 -12.61
N GLN A 389 4.35 6.16 -12.50
CA GLN A 389 3.98 5.20 -13.53
C GLN A 389 3.43 3.94 -12.86
N ASN A 390 2.18 3.58 -13.17
CA ASN A 390 1.50 2.40 -12.58
C ASN A 390 1.59 2.35 -11.04
N GLY A 391 1.41 3.48 -10.37
CA GLY A 391 1.50 3.58 -8.91
C GLY A 391 2.92 3.59 -8.34
N ASN A 392 3.95 3.45 -9.17
CA ASN A 392 5.35 3.56 -8.76
C ASN A 392 5.88 4.98 -8.99
N LEU A 393 6.58 5.53 -8.03
CA LEU A 393 7.30 6.80 -8.17
C LEU A 393 8.59 6.55 -8.96
N ILE A 394 8.61 6.96 -10.23
CA ILE A 394 9.77 6.72 -11.12
C ILE A 394 10.85 7.75 -10.88
N ALA A 395 10.46 9.02 -10.67
CA ALA A 395 11.41 10.09 -10.42
C ALA A 395 10.77 11.22 -9.61
N GLU A 396 11.60 11.97 -8.91
CA GLU A 396 11.27 13.29 -8.40
C GLU A 396 12.26 14.34 -8.91
N ARG A 397 11.78 15.56 -9.09
CA ARG A 397 12.55 16.69 -9.61
C ARG A 397 12.28 17.93 -8.77
N TRP A 398 13.34 18.70 -8.49
CA TRP A 398 13.25 20.03 -7.89
C TRP A 398 14.35 20.94 -8.43
N VAL A 399 14.29 22.22 -8.11
CA VAL A 399 15.33 23.20 -8.45
C VAL A 399 16.03 23.63 -7.14
N GLU A 400 17.33 23.49 -7.08
CA GLU A 400 18.15 23.93 -5.97
C GLU A 400 19.23 24.89 -6.47
N SER A 401 19.21 26.11 -5.96
CA SER A 401 20.17 27.17 -6.37
C SER A 401 20.25 27.34 -7.89
N GLY A 402 19.09 27.28 -8.59
CA GLY A 402 19.01 27.41 -10.04
C GLY A 402 19.43 26.18 -10.84
N THR A 403 19.78 25.07 -10.18
CA THR A 403 20.15 23.81 -10.82
C THR A 403 19.04 22.77 -10.63
N GLU A 404 18.66 22.10 -11.70
CA GLU A 404 17.73 20.97 -11.61
C GLU A 404 18.39 19.78 -10.93
N LYS A 405 17.69 19.21 -9.97
CA LYS A 405 18.07 17.99 -9.26
C LYS A 405 17.00 16.93 -9.51
N PHE A 406 17.45 15.68 -9.59
CA PHE A 406 16.60 14.51 -9.80
C PHE A 406 17.01 13.38 -8.88
N ILE A 407 15.99 12.63 -8.41
CA ILE A 407 16.16 11.27 -7.93
C ILE A 407 15.40 10.37 -8.90
N TYR A 408 16.03 9.29 -9.36
CA TYR A 408 15.41 8.22 -10.17
C TYR A 408 15.36 6.96 -9.33
N TYR A 409 14.18 6.34 -9.19
CA TYR A 409 13.97 5.17 -8.36
C TYR A 409 14.05 3.88 -9.17
N TYR A 410 14.65 2.87 -8.58
CA TYR A 410 14.75 1.53 -9.14
C TYR A 410 13.82 0.59 -8.40
N TYR A 411 13.22 -0.32 -9.15
CA TYR A 411 12.29 -1.30 -8.62
C TYR A 411 12.75 -2.71 -8.91
N ASP A 412 12.41 -3.63 -8.02
CA ASP A 412 12.49 -5.07 -8.19
C ASP A 412 11.18 -5.72 -7.71
N GLU A 413 11.09 -7.05 -7.66
CA GLU A 413 9.89 -7.77 -7.19
C GLU A 413 9.49 -7.42 -5.74
N SER A 414 10.39 -6.87 -4.96
CA SER A 414 10.13 -6.46 -3.58
C SER A 414 9.80 -4.95 -3.45
N GLY A 415 9.46 -4.28 -4.56
CA GLY A 415 9.20 -2.84 -4.63
C GLY A 415 10.48 -2.04 -4.89
N VAL A 416 10.57 -0.81 -4.35
CA VAL A 416 11.74 0.05 -4.54
C VAL A 416 13.01 -0.63 -4.06
N SER A 417 14.05 -0.69 -4.90
CA SER A 417 15.31 -1.43 -4.64
C SER A 417 16.55 -0.55 -4.55
N GLY A 418 16.41 0.72 -4.91
CA GLY A 418 17.49 1.68 -4.91
C GLY A 418 17.12 2.94 -5.67
N PHE A 419 18.08 3.79 -5.91
CA PHE A 419 17.87 5.05 -6.61
C PHE A 419 19.17 5.59 -7.20
N ARG A 420 19.04 6.55 -8.13
CA ARG A 420 20.15 7.33 -8.67
C ARG A 420 19.98 8.80 -8.28
N TYR A 421 21.06 9.38 -7.76
CA TYR A 421 21.16 10.78 -7.45
C TYR A 421 22.57 11.29 -7.78
N ASP A 422 22.67 12.44 -8.41
CA ASP A 422 23.92 13.11 -8.77
C ASP A 422 24.94 12.14 -9.42
N ASN A 423 24.47 11.41 -10.45
CA ASN A 423 25.24 10.40 -11.19
C ASN A 423 25.75 9.19 -10.39
N THR A 424 25.32 9.05 -9.14
CA THR A 424 25.66 7.89 -8.30
C THR A 424 24.47 6.97 -8.13
N ASP A 425 24.66 5.67 -8.33
CA ASP A 425 23.66 4.64 -8.08
C ASP A 425 23.78 4.14 -6.64
N TYR A 426 22.62 4.09 -5.97
CA TYR A 426 22.49 3.62 -4.59
C TYR A 426 21.60 2.38 -4.53
N HIS A 427 21.98 1.46 -3.65
CA HIS A 427 21.25 0.22 -3.38
C HIS A 427 20.64 0.25 -1.98
N TYR A 428 19.39 -0.16 -1.85
CA TYR A 428 18.73 -0.33 -0.56
C TYR A 428 18.93 -1.73 0.00
N GLN A 429 19.47 -1.83 1.21
CA GLN A 429 19.25 -3.00 2.04
C GLN A 429 17.89 -2.85 2.73
N LYS A 430 17.03 -3.85 2.53
CA LYS A 430 15.70 -3.92 3.18
C LYS A 430 15.67 -5.10 4.13
N ASN A 431 14.83 -5.00 5.16
CA ASN A 431 14.43 -6.15 5.96
C ASN A 431 13.17 -6.81 5.36
N ILE A 432 12.75 -7.94 5.93
CA ILE A 432 11.52 -8.66 5.51
C ILE A 432 10.27 -7.80 5.55
N PHE A 433 10.25 -6.79 6.41
CA PHE A 433 9.10 -5.89 6.56
C PHE A 433 9.02 -4.84 5.45
N GLY A 434 10.03 -4.74 4.57
CA GLY A 434 10.11 -3.74 3.51
C GLY A 434 10.73 -2.41 3.96
N ASP A 435 11.19 -2.30 5.21
CA ASP A 435 11.87 -1.10 5.69
C ASP A 435 13.24 -0.96 5.03
N ILE A 436 13.58 0.25 4.61
CA ILE A 436 14.93 0.58 4.17
C ILE A 436 15.81 0.69 5.41
N ILE A 437 16.70 -0.28 5.62
CA ILE A 437 17.55 -0.33 6.83
C ILE A 437 18.97 0.14 6.59
N ALA A 438 19.43 0.20 5.33
CA ALA A 438 20.70 0.80 4.97
C ALA A 438 20.72 1.25 3.50
N ILE A 439 21.58 2.22 3.21
CA ILE A 439 21.89 2.67 1.85
C ILE A 439 23.35 2.38 1.57
N TYR A 440 23.61 1.75 0.44
CA TYR A 440 24.96 1.51 -0.09
C TYR A 440 25.11 2.19 -1.45
N THR A 441 26.32 2.63 -1.80
CA THR A 441 26.62 2.91 -3.21
C THR A 441 26.65 1.61 -4.02
N ALA A 442 26.50 1.70 -5.33
CA ALA A 442 26.64 0.54 -6.23
C ALA A 442 27.98 -0.22 -6.06
N ASN A 443 29.01 0.45 -5.51
CA ASN A 443 30.30 -0.15 -5.19
C ASN A 443 30.35 -0.89 -3.85
N GLY A 444 29.24 -1.00 -3.14
CA GLY A 444 29.13 -1.70 -1.86
C GLY A 444 29.62 -0.88 -0.65
N GLN A 445 29.78 0.43 -0.78
CA GLN A 445 30.13 1.30 0.35
C GLN A 445 28.86 1.70 1.11
N LEU A 446 28.81 1.38 2.40
CA LEU A 446 27.74 1.80 3.29
C LEU A 446 27.73 3.32 3.44
N GLN A 447 26.58 3.95 3.26
CA GLN A 447 26.39 5.40 3.41
C GLN A 447 25.73 5.73 4.75
N CYS A 448 24.63 5.06 5.06
CA CYS A 448 23.89 5.25 6.31
C CYS A 448 23.09 4.01 6.67
N LYS A 449 22.60 3.98 7.92
CA LYS A 449 21.65 2.97 8.41
C LYS A 449 20.44 3.66 9.03
N TYR A 450 19.27 3.02 8.91
CA TYR A 450 18.05 3.41 9.60
C TYR A 450 17.65 2.33 10.60
N VAL A 451 17.24 2.75 11.78
CA VAL A 451 16.69 1.87 12.82
C VAL A 451 15.30 2.38 13.19
N TYR A 452 14.33 1.49 13.15
CA TYR A 452 12.91 1.82 13.34
C TYR A 452 12.36 1.18 14.60
N ASN A 453 11.32 1.81 15.16
CA ASN A 453 10.40 1.11 16.04
C ASN A 453 9.28 0.43 15.21
N ALA A 454 8.39 -0.30 15.88
CA ALA A 454 7.29 -1.02 15.22
C ALA A 454 6.38 -0.10 14.40
N TRP A 455 6.24 1.16 14.78
CA TRP A 455 5.35 2.14 14.15
C TRP A 455 6.02 3.04 13.11
N GLY A 456 7.36 2.92 12.90
CA GLY A 456 8.07 3.63 11.85
C GLY A 456 8.75 4.94 12.29
N GLU A 457 8.75 5.28 13.58
CA GLU A 457 9.70 6.29 14.07
C GLU A 457 11.12 5.76 13.88
N HIS A 458 12.04 6.60 13.49
CA HIS A 458 13.38 6.14 13.11
C HIS A 458 14.50 7.05 13.60
N LYS A 459 15.69 6.45 13.68
CA LYS A 459 16.96 7.17 13.81
C LYS A 459 17.85 6.80 12.64
N ILE A 460 18.63 7.77 12.17
CA ILE A 460 19.60 7.61 11.09
C ILE A 460 21.00 7.61 11.68
N TYR A 461 21.82 6.69 11.22
CA TYR A 461 23.20 6.53 11.65
C TYR A 461 24.14 6.63 10.46
N ASN A 462 25.28 7.27 10.63
CA ASN A 462 26.39 7.25 9.70
C ASN A 462 26.96 5.83 9.55
N ALA A 463 27.81 5.63 8.54
CA ALA A 463 28.49 4.35 8.32
C ALA A 463 29.37 3.91 9.50
N ASP A 464 29.86 4.84 10.30
CA ASP A 464 30.65 4.59 11.51
C ASP A 464 29.83 4.28 12.77
N GLY A 465 28.48 4.35 12.67
CA GLY A 465 27.56 4.08 13.76
C GLY A 465 27.21 5.30 14.62
N THR A 466 27.72 6.48 14.33
CA THR A 466 27.31 7.72 15.00
C THR A 466 25.94 8.18 14.48
N ILE A 467 25.17 8.88 15.33
CA ILE A 467 23.88 9.45 14.91
C ILE A 467 24.13 10.50 13.83
N LEU A 468 23.41 10.39 12.71
CA LEU A 468 23.46 11.36 11.64
C LEU A 468 22.85 12.68 12.09
N SER A 469 23.59 13.78 11.96
CA SER A 469 23.05 15.12 12.17
C SER A 469 22.04 15.46 11.07
N ALA A 470 21.14 16.40 11.35
CA ALA A 470 20.17 16.91 10.38
C ALA A 470 20.84 17.81 9.33
N ASP A 471 21.77 17.25 8.55
CA ASP A 471 22.44 17.90 7.43
C ASP A 471 21.73 17.49 6.13
N ASN A 472 21.15 18.46 5.44
CA ASN A 472 20.39 18.23 4.20
C ASN A 472 21.24 17.68 3.05
N ASN A 473 22.57 17.74 3.14
CA ASN A 473 23.47 17.24 2.10
C ASN A 473 23.82 15.75 2.28
N ASN A 474 23.42 15.12 3.39
CA ASN A 474 23.69 13.71 3.61
C ASN A 474 22.63 12.83 2.88
N ILE A 475 23.11 11.77 2.23
CA ILE A 475 22.24 10.87 1.45
C ILE A 475 21.15 10.19 2.31
N GLY A 476 21.43 9.97 3.61
CA GLY A 476 20.46 9.42 4.56
C GLY A 476 19.30 10.36 4.85
N ASN A 477 19.54 11.68 4.90
CA ASN A 477 18.50 12.69 5.05
C ASN A 477 17.80 12.99 3.72
N LEU A 478 18.57 13.01 2.62
CA LEU A 478 18.04 13.26 1.28
C LEU A 478 17.05 12.18 0.84
N ASN A 479 17.32 10.92 1.20
CA ASN A 479 16.45 9.81 0.83
C ASN A 479 15.09 9.87 1.55
N PRO A 480 13.96 10.03 0.81
CA PRO A 480 12.66 10.07 1.42
C PRO A 480 12.03 8.69 1.62
N ILE A 481 12.53 7.64 0.94
CA ILE A 481 11.95 6.30 1.02
C ILE A 481 12.52 5.58 2.25
N ARG A 482 11.65 5.29 3.24
CA ARG A 482 12.11 4.78 4.54
C ARG A 482 11.28 3.58 5.01
N TYR A 483 10.51 3.71 6.09
CA TYR A 483 9.67 2.67 6.70
C TYR A 483 8.69 2.07 5.69
N ARG A 484 8.65 0.76 5.54
CA ARG A 484 7.79 0.01 4.59
C ARG A 484 7.93 0.46 3.11
N GLY A 485 8.99 1.20 2.78
CA GLY A 485 9.15 1.80 1.46
C GLY A 485 8.26 3.03 1.23
N TYR A 486 7.66 3.61 2.26
CA TYR A 486 6.85 4.82 2.17
C TYR A 486 7.72 6.07 2.00
N TYR A 487 7.11 7.10 1.40
CA TYR A 487 7.72 8.40 1.23
C TYR A 487 7.60 9.23 2.52
N TYR A 488 8.71 9.57 3.16
CA TYR A 488 8.75 10.39 4.36
C TYR A 488 8.91 11.86 4.02
N ASP A 489 7.96 12.69 4.43
CA ASP A 489 8.02 14.14 4.33
C ASP A 489 8.69 14.69 5.60
N GLU A 490 10.01 14.94 5.52
CA GLU A 490 10.84 15.36 6.66
C GLU A 490 10.28 16.60 7.36
N GLU A 491 9.83 17.60 6.57
CA GLU A 491 9.32 18.88 7.07
C GLU A 491 8.00 18.74 7.83
N PHE A 492 7.26 17.66 7.59
CA PHE A 492 6.00 17.37 8.26
C PHE A 492 6.13 16.30 9.34
N ALA A 493 7.19 15.51 9.29
CA ALA A 493 7.40 14.30 10.07
C ALA A 493 6.29 13.24 9.84
N LEU A 494 5.80 13.14 8.61
CA LEU A 494 4.71 12.25 8.21
C LEU A 494 5.15 11.36 7.04
N TYR A 495 4.62 10.15 6.99
CA TYR A 495 4.70 9.30 5.81
C TYR A 495 3.53 9.57 4.87
N TYR A 496 3.81 9.77 3.58
CA TYR A 496 2.83 9.82 2.52
C TYR A 496 2.60 8.41 1.95
N LEU A 497 1.39 7.90 2.13
CA LEU A 497 0.95 6.58 1.66
C LEU A 497 -0.03 6.71 0.49
N GLN A 498 0.31 7.52 -0.50
CA GLN A 498 -0.48 7.80 -1.71
C GLN A 498 -1.84 8.46 -1.44
N SER A 499 -2.75 7.84 -0.69
CA SER A 499 -4.08 8.39 -0.41
C SER A 499 -4.17 9.16 0.90
N ARG A 500 -3.32 8.84 1.88
CA ARG A 500 -3.34 9.41 3.24
C ARG A 500 -1.94 9.73 3.76
N TYR A 501 -1.92 10.47 4.86
CA TYR A 501 -0.69 10.75 5.62
C TYR A 501 -0.73 10.01 6.95
N TYR A 502 0.36 9.31 7.25
CA TYR A 502 0.54 8.51 8.45
C TYR A 502 1.53 9.18 9.40
N ASP A 503 1.16 9.29 10.66
CA ASP A 503 2.02 9.81 11.72
C ASP A 503 2.63 8.63 12.52
N PRO A 504 3.94 8.37 12.38
CA PRO A 504 4.59 7.27 13.09
C PRO A 504 4.70 7.50 14.60
N ALA A 505 4.70 8.76 15.06
CA ALA A 505 4.76 9.09 16.48
C ALA A 505 3.43 8.82 17.19
N LEU A 506 2.32 8.95 16.47
CA LEU A 506 0.98 8.64 16.97
C LEU A 506 0.51 7.23 16.65
N GLY A 507 1.16 6.54 15.70
CA GLY A 507 0.78 5.21 15.25
C GLY A 507 -0.57 5.18 14.51
N ARG A 508 -0.96 6.27 13.82
CA ARG A 508 -2.25 6.38 13.13
C ARG A 508 -2.22 7.31 11.93
N PHE A 509 -3.21 7.18 11.06
CA PHE A 509 -3.45 8.17 10.01
C PHE A 509 -3.97 9.48 10.60
N ILE A 510 -3.58 10.61 9.99
CA ILE A 510 -4.03 11.94 10.44
C ILE A 510 -5.45 12.27 9.98
N SER A 511 -5.92 11.66 8.86
CA SER A 511 -7.25 11.82 8.28
C SER A 511 -7.96 10.48 8.15
N PRO A 512 -9.31 10.46 8.09
CA PRO A 512 -10.06 9.21 8.00
C PRO A 512 -9.91 8.54 6.65
N ASP A 513 -10.12 7.23 6.61
CA ASP A 513 -10.18 6.46 5.36
C ASP A 513 -11.46 6.75 4.56
N SER A 514 -11.52 6.27 3.31
CA SER A 514 -12.76 6.19 2.58
C SER A 514 -13.74 5.26 3.29
N VAL A 515 -14.99 5.69 3.34
CA VAL A 515 -16.08 4.87 3.87
C VAL A 515 -16.26 3.55 3.11
N ASP A 516 -15.74 3.45 1.90
CA ASP A 516 -15.76 2.23 1.08
C ASP A 516 -14.93 1.09 1.69
N TYR A 517 -13.97 1.42 2.58
CA TYR A 517 -13.09 0.47 3.25
C TYR A 517 -13.53 0.11 4.68
N LEU A 518 -14.70 0.59 5.10
CA LEU A 518 -15.30 0.16 6.37
C LEU A 518 -15.55 -1.35 6.36
N ASN A 519 -14.99 -2.04 7.33
CA ASN A 519 -15.20 -3.47 7.54
C ASN A 519 -15.91 -3.71 8.87
N PRO A 520 -17.22 -4.00 8.87
CA PRO A 520 -17.99 -4.22 10.09
C PRO A 520 -17.64 -5.52 10.83
N ASP A 521 -16.91 -6.44 10.19
CA ASP A 521 -16.55 -7.73 10.77
C ASP A 521 -15.37 -7.66 11.74
N SER A 522 -14.72 -6.49 11.86
CA SER A 522 -13.62 -6.28 12.80
C SER A 522 -13.68 -4.90 13.46
N VAL A 523 -13.26 -4.82 14.74
CA VAL A 523 -13.17 -3.56 15.48
C VAL A 523 -12.24 -2.57 14.78
N ALA A 524 -11.07 -3.06 14.35
CA ALA A 524 -10.09 -2.23 13.66
C ALA A 524 -10.58 -1.76 12.28
N GLY A 525 -11.44 -2.55 11.60
CA GLY A 525 -12.00 -2.23 10.29
C GLY A 525 -13.07 -1.15 10.33
N MET A 526 -13.56 -0.78 11.51
CA MET A 526 -14.50 0.34 11.70
C MET A 526 -13.80 1.64 12.11
N ASN A 527 -12.55 1.57 12.54
CA ASN A 527 -11.77 2.73 12.89
C ASN A 527 -11.05 3.29 11.67
N LEU A 528 -11.61 4.35 11.08
CA LEU A 528 -11.10 4.95 9.84
C LEU A 528 -9.71 5.61 9.98
N TYR A 529 -9.19 5.77 11.20
CA TYR A 529 -7.86 6.35 11.44
C TYR A 529 -6.80 5.31 11.79
N ALA A 530 -7.21 4.06 12.06
CA ALA A 530 -6.29 3.02 12.49
C ALA A 530 -5.29 2.65 11.37
N TYR A 531 -4.02 2.54 11.74
CA TYR A 531 -2.99 2.00 10.85
C TYR A 531 -2.80 0.51 11.12
N CYS A 532 -2.86 -0.29 10.06
CA CYS A 532 -2.57 -1.73 10.10
C CYS A 532 -3.35 -2.53 11.15
N GLY A 533 -4.59 -2.10 11.48
CA GLY A 533 -5.38 -2.76 12.52
C GLY A 533 -4.69 -2.82 13.89
N ASN A 534 -3.81 -1.86 14.19
CA ASN A 534 -2.95 -1.83 15.36
C ASN A 534 -1.91 -2.98 15.45
N ASN A 535 -1.58 -3.60 14.33
CA ASN A 535 -0.51 -4.58 14.23
C ASN A 535 0.47 -4.24 13.10
N PRO A 536 1.28 -3.17 13.26
CA PRO A 536 2.20 -2.70 12.24
C PRO A 536 3.38 -3.65 12.00
N VAL A 537 3.59 -4.66 12.88
CA VAL A 537 4.64 -5.67 12.70
C VAL A 537 4.25 -6.68 11.64
N MET A 538 2.96 -7.10 11.61
CA MET A 538 2.47 -8.12 10.69
C MET A 538 1.90 -7.56 9.41
N TYR A 539 1.48 -6.29 9.41
CA TYR A 539 0.75 -5.68 8.31
C TYR A 539 1.40 -4.37 7.86
N TYR A 540 1.14 -3.99 6.62
CA TYR A 540 1.46 -2.68 6.06
C TYR A 540 0.33 -2.23 5.14
N ASP A 541 0.27 -0.94 4.83
CA ASP A 541 -0.72 -0.36 3.94
C ASP A 541 0.00 0.39 2.80
N PRO A 542 0.18 -0.21 1.63
CA PRO A 542 1.01 0.37 0.57
C PRO A 542 0.41 1.62 -0.07
N THR A 543 -0.90 1.80 0.02
CA THR A 543 -1.65 2.84 -0.71
C THR A 543 -2.41 3.81 0.19
N GLY A 544 -2.44 3.53 1.49
CA GLY A 544 -3.25 4.29 2.44
C GLY A 544 -4.74 3.96 2.38
N TYR A 545 -5.13 2.84 1.74
CA TYR A 545 -6.52 2.37 1.65
C TYR A 545 -6.74 0.98 2.22
N SER A 546 -5.73 0.11 2.21
CA SER A 546 -5.92 -1.29 2.52
C SER A 546 -4.77 -1.90 3.31
N LEU A 547 -5.15 -2.81 4.19
CA LEU A 547 -4.26 -3.62 5.00
C LEU A 547 -3.76 -4.82 4.20
N LEU A 548 -2.43 -4.99 4.08
CA LEU A 548 -1.81 -6.17 3.51
C LEU A 548 -0.88 -6.85 4.51
N ALA A 549 -0.91 -8.18 4.56
CA ALA A 549 0.01 -8.93 5.40
C ALA A 549 1.44 -8.89 4.85
N ILE A 550 2.41 -8.57 5.70
CA ILE A 550 3.82 -8.37 5.33
C ILE A 550 4.42 -9.61 4.64
N PHE A 551 4.05 -10.80 5.08
CA PHE A 551 4.54 -12.04 4.48
C PHE A 551 4.04 -12.32 3.07
N LEU A 552 3.11 -11.50 2.55
CA LEU A 552 2.68 -11.56 1.15
C LEU A 552 3.78 -11.17 0.16
N ILE A 553 4.75 -10.34 0.55
CA ILE A 553 5.88 -9.96 -0.31
C ILE A 553 6.74 -11.17 -0.67
N LEU A 554 6.81 -12.17 0.22
CA LEU A 554 7.50 -13.43 -0.03
C LEU A 554 6.58 -14.50 -0.65
N ALA A 555 5.27 -14.28 -0.65
CA ALA A 555 4.26 -15.23 -1.14
C ALA A 555 3.80 -14.93 -2.57
N VAL A 556 4.69 -14.48 -3.46
CA VAL A 556 4.46 -14.53 -4.92
C VAL A 556 4.07 -15.95 -5.36
N GLY A 557 4.34 -16.95 -4.51
CA GLY A 557 3.98 -18.34 -4.69
C GLY A 557 2.49 -18.64 -4.82
N THR A 558 1.58 -17.87 -4.21
CA THR A 558 0.15 -18.27 -4.15
C THR A 558 -0.58 -18.02 -5.47
N ILE A 559 -0.31 -16.88 -6.11
CA ILE A 559 -0.88 -16.55 -7.43
C ILE A 559 -0.20 -17.43 -8.49
N ALA A 560 1.11 -17.57 -8.37
CA ALA A 560 1.87 -18.48 -9.19
C ALA A 560 1.38 -19.92 -9.02
N GLY A 561 1.06 -20.37 -7.81
CA GLY A 561 0.57 -21.73 -7.53
C GLY A 561 -0.74 -22.04 -8.27
N GLY A 562 -1.73 -21.14 -8.25
CA GLY A 562 -2.98 -21.30 -9.00
C GLY A 562 -2.74 -21.25 -10.52
N ALA A 563 -1.95 -20.29 -11.00
CA ALA A 563 -1.58 -20.18 -12.42
C ALA A 563 -0.77 -21.40 -12.90
N ILE A 564 0.15 -21.91 -12.09
CA ILE A 564 0.94 -23.11 -12.37
C ILE A 564 0.05 -24.35 -12.39
N GLY A 565 -0.88 -24.46 -11.44
CA GLY A 565 -1.88 -25.54 -11.44
C GLY A 565 -2.69 -25.55 -12.74
N ALA A 566 -3.07 -24.37 -13.22
CA ALA A 566 -3.79 -24.20 -14.49
C ALA A 566 -2.91 -24.57 -15.71
N VAL A 567 -1.70 -24.02 -15.81
CA VAL A 567 -0.76 -24.31 -16.91
C VAL A 567 -0.38 -25.79 -16.93
N LYS A 568 -0.10 -26.38 -15.76
CA LYS A 568 0.19 -27.81 -15.66
C LYS A 568 -0.99 -28.66 -16.10
N ALA A 569 -2.20 -28.34 -15.65
CA ALA A 569 -3.42 -29.03 -16.04
C ALA A 569 -3.69 -28.92 -17.54
N THR A 570 -3.46 -27.75 -18.15
CA THR A 570 -3.58 -27.54 -19.59
C THR A 570 -2.55 -28.36 -20.36
N ASN A 571 -1.28 -28.35 -19.92
CA ASN A 571 -0.19 -29.12 -20.55
C ASN A 571 -0.39 -30.64 -20.41
N GLU A 572 -1.05 -31.11 -19.35
CA GLU A 572 -1.40 -32.51 -19.12
C GLU A 572 -2.75 -32.90 -19.80
N GLY A 573 -3.38 -31.97 -20.54
CA GLY A 573 -4.64 -32.21 -21.23
C GLY A 573 -5.82 -32.47 -20.28
N LYS A 574 -5.74 -32.00 -19.05
CA LYS A 574 -6.81 -32.14 -18.07
C LYS A 574 -7.97 -31.21 -18.37
N GLU A 575 -9.17 -31.70 -18.24
CA GLU A 575 -10.40 -30.96 -18.45
C GLU A 575 -11.35 -31.11 -17.25
N GLY A 576 -12.36 -30.27 -17.16
CA GLY A 576 -13.40 -30.33 -16.16
C GLY A 576 -12.89 -30.33 -14.70
N TRP A 577 -13.29 -31.31 -13.92
CA TRP A 577 -12.98 -31.37 -12.49
C TRP A 577 -11.49 -31.65 -12.18
N ASP A 578 -10.79 -32.38 -13.03
CA ASP A 578 -9.36 -32.67 -12.83
C ASP A 578 -8.49 -31.44 -13.14
N PHE A 579 -8.93 -30.59 -14.06
CA PHE A 579 -8.35 -29.26 -14.24
C PHE A 579 -8.57 -28.40 -12.99
N ALA A 580 -9.83 -28.31 -12.52
CA ALA A 580 -10.17 -27.55 -11.33
C ALA A 580 -9.42 -28.03 -10.09
N LYS A 581 -9.26 -29.34 -9.87
CA LYS A 581 -8.43 -29.90 -8.80
C LYS A 581 -6.97 -29.49 -8.91
N SER A 582 -6.41 -29.47 -10.12
CA SER A 582 -5.00 -29.07 -10.32
C SER A 582 -4.78 -27.60 -10.01
N VAL A 583 -5.74 -26.73 -10.39
CA VAL A 583 -5.75 -25.29 -10.05
C VAL A 583 -5.88 -25.11 -8.53
N LEU A 584 -6.84 -25.79 -7.92
CA LEU A 584 -7.09 -25.75 -6.48
C LEU A 584 -5.91 -26.31 -5.67
N LEU A 585 -5.30 -27.40 -6.14
CA LEU A 585 -4.10 -27.96 -5.52
C LEU A 585 -2.92 -27.00 -5.65
N GLY A 586 -2.72 -26.40 -6.82
CA GLY A 586 -1.71 -25.36 -7.01
C GLY A 586 -1.96 -24.15 -6.10
N ALA A 587 -3.19 -23.67 -6.04
CA ALA A 587 -3.58 -22.57 -5.17
C ALA A 587 -3.48 -22.94 -3.67
N SER A 588 -3.85 -24.16 -3.27
CA SER A 588 -3.74 -24.64 -1.89
C SER A 588 -2.29 -24.87 -1.46
N ILE A 589 -1.44 -25.34 -2.36
CA ILE A 589 0.01 -25.40 -2.13
C ILE A 589 0.57 -23.97 -1.99
N GLY A 590 0.13 -23.05 -2.85
CA GLY A 590 0.43 -21.63 -2.73
C GLY A 590 -0.11 -21.00 -1.44
N LEU A 591 -1.34 -21.34 -1.00
CA LEU A 591 -1.98 -20.88 0.25
C LEU A 591 -1.36 -21.50 1.51
N ALA A 592 -1.05 -22.79 1.49
CA ALA A 592 -0.30 -23.45 2.56
C ALA A 592 1.10 -22.83 2.70
N ALA A 593 1.61 -22.25 1.60
CA ALA A 593 2.84 -21.47 1.58
C ALA A 593 2.69 -20.04 2.12
N GLY A 594 1.54 -19.46 2.21
CA GLY A 594 1.36 -18.02 2.52
C GLY A 594 0.38 -17.65 3.61
N GLY A 595 -0.30 -18.59 4.25
CA GLY A 595 -1.11 -18.37 5.48
C GLY A 595 -1.95 -17.10 5.56
N THR A 596 -2.56 -16.60 4.46
CA THR A 596 -3.52 -15.49 4.60
C THR A 596 -4.46 -15.32 3.41
N VAL A 597 -5.71 -15.33 3.70
CA VAL A 597 -6.88 -15.21 2.82
C VAL A 597 -7.07 -13.82 2.18
N VAL A 598 -6.37 -12.79 2.66
CA VAL A 598 -6.51 -11.40 2.22
C VAL A 598 -6.02 -11.16 0.78
N MET A 599 -5.14 -12.05 0.26
CA MET A 599 -4.60 -11.93 -1.09
C MET A 599 -5.60 -12.12 -2.23
N LEU A 600 -6.63 -12.93 -2.01
CA LEU A 600 -7.61 -13.24 -3.06
C LEU A 600 -8.50 -12.04 -3.45
N ILE A 601 -8.66 -11.07 -2.58
CA ILE A 601 -9.48 -9.88 -2.86
C ILE A 601 -8.71 -8.88 -3.75
N GLY A 602 -7.46 -8.58 -3.42
CA GLY A 602 -6.65 -7.63 -4.20
C GLY A 602 -6.28 -8.16 -5.60
N VAL A 603 -5.98 -9.46 -5.69
CA VAL A 603 -5.55 -10.10 -6.95
C VAL A 603 -6.74 -10.48 -7.82
N GLY A 604 -7.85 -10.91 -7.23
CA GLY A 604 -9.10 -11.14 -7.98
C GLY A 604 -9.57 -9.89 -8.69
N ILE A 605 -9.42 -8.72 -8.08
CA ILE A 605 -9.73 -7.42 -8.69
C ILE A 605 -8.72 -7.07 -9.79
N GLY A 606 -7.43 -7.27 -9.57
CA GLY A 606 -6.40 -7.02 -10.59
C GLY A 606 -6.48 -7.97 -11.79
N PHE A 607 -6.81 -9.24 -11.57
CA PHE A 607 -6.97 -10.22 -12.65
C PHE A 607 -8.28 -10.02 -13.43
N ALA A 608 -9.36 -9.65 -12.75
CA ALA A 608 -10.63 -9.31 -13.39
C ALA A 608 -10.53 -8.00 -14.19
N SER A 609 -9.78 -7.01 -13.72
CA SER A 609 -9.56 -5.77 -14.46
C SER A 609 -8.66 -5.95 -15.69
N ALA A 610 -7.73 -6.90 -15.68
CA ALA A 610 -6.89 -7.23 -16.84
C ALA A 610 -7.65 -8.02 -17.92
N LEU A 611 -8.69 -8.78 -17.54
CA LEU A 611 -9.47 -9.61 -18.47
C LEU A 611 -10.77 -8.97 -18.93
N LEU A 612 -11.31 -7.97 -18.20
CA LEU A 612 -12.61 -7.35 -18.48
C LEU A 612 -12.58 -5.84 -18.18
N PRO A 613 -12.07 -5.01 -19.08
CA PRO A 613 -11.89 -3.56 -18.81
C PRO A 613 -13.18 -2.78 -18.50
N SER A 614 -14.35 -3.29 -18.88
CA SER A 614 -15.64 -2.59 -18.76
C SER A 614 -16.55 -3.02 -17.61
N THR A 615 -16.18 -4.06 -16.84
CA THR A 615 -17.02 -4.61 -15.76
C THR A 615 -16.38 -4.60 -14.38
N ALA A 616 -15.14 -4.18 -14.27
CA ALA A 616 -14.38 -4.21 -13.00
C ALA A 616 -14.94 -3.29 -11.91
N THR A 617 -15.58 -2.20 -12.26
CA THR A 617 -16.24 -1.28 -11.33
C THR A 617 -17.52 -1.83 -10.71
N PHE A 618 -18.19 -2.79 -11.35
CA PHE A 618 -19.44 -3.36 -10.85
C PHE A 618 -19.21 -4.38 -9.72
N PHE A 619 -18.09 -5.08 -9.71
CA PHE A 619 -17.79 -6.13 -8.72
C PHE A 619 -17.07 -5.62 -7.46
N GLY A 620 -16.43 -4.47 -7.50
CA GLY A 620 -15.62 -3.94 -6.37
C GLY A 620 -16.45 -3.55 -5.14
N THR A 621 -17.71 -3.17 -5.30
CA THR A 621 -18.55 -2.66 -4.20
C THR A 621 -19.46 -3.71 -3.58
N SER A 622 -19.83 -4.77 -4.29
CA SER A 622 -20.82 -5.76 -3.80
C SER A 622 -20.21 -7.00 -3.14
N ILE A 623 -18.96 -7.34 -3.41
CA ILE A 623 -18.35 -8.57 -2.90
C ILE A 623 -17.75 -8.37 -1.51
N ALA A 624 -17.30 -7.16 -1.18
CA ALA A 624 -16.72 -6.84 0.14
C ALA A 624 -17.74 -6.87 1.29
N GLN A 625 -19.03 -6.88 0.99
CA GLN A 625 -20.08 -6.70 2.01
C GLN A 625 -20.75 -7.99 2.51
N THR A 626 -20.49 -9.17 1.94
CA THR A 626 -21.40 -10.30 2.19
C THR A 626 -20.78 -11.63 2.67
N PHE A 627 -19.44 -11.81 2.78
CA PHE A 627 -18.89 -13.15 3.08
C PHE A 627 -17.73 -13.16 4.07
N SER A 628 -17.73 -14.13 5.00
CA SER A 628 -16.55 -14.50 5.78
C SER A 628 -15.47 -15.07 4.85
N ILE A 629 -14.24 -14.73 5.13
CA ILE A 629 -13.08 -14.89 4.25
C ILE A 629 -12.85 -16.32 3.74
N GLY A 630 -13.19 -17.35 4.53
CA GLY A 630 -13.05 -18.76 4.12
C GLY A 630 -14.10 -19.24 3.11
N ALA A 631 -15.33 -18.71 3.18
CA ALA A 631 -16.41 -19.03 2.24
C ALA A 631 -16.22 -18.30 0.89
N LEU A 632 -15.55 -17.14 0.91
CA LEU A 632 -15.29 -16.32 -0.28
C LEU A 632 -14.33 -17.00 -1.26
N ALA A 633 -13.25 -17.61 -0.76
CA ALA A 633 -12.27 -18.30 -1.60
C ALA A 633 -12.88 -19.51 -2.30
N PHE A 634 -13.69 -20.29 -1.59
CA PHE A 634 -14.36 -21.47 -2.14
C PHE A 634 -15.45 -21.06 -3.14
N ASN A 635 -16.30 -20.10 -2.76
CA ASN A 635 -17.41 -19.66 -3.61
C ASN A 635 -16.93 -18.90 -4.85
N PHE A 636 -15.91 -18.05 -4.75
CA PHE A 636 -15.36 -17.35 -5.91
C PHE A 636 -14.78 -18.34 -6.94
N THR A 637 -14.01 -19.32 -6.49
CA THR A 637 -13.40 -20.31 -7.38
C THR A 637 -14.46 -21.26 -7.94
N ALA A 638 -15.42 -21.70 -7.12
CA ALA A 638 -16.43 -22.66 -7.53
C ALA A 638 -17.55 -22.06 -8.40
N PHE A 639 -17.97 -20.84 -8.11
CA PHE A 639 -19.16 -20.25 -8.74
C PHE A 639 -18.87 -19.13 -9.73
N VAL A 640 -17.69 -18.50 -9.69
CA VAL A 640 -17.32 -17.44 -10.61
C VAL A 640 -16.27 -17.89 -11.62
N VAL A 641 -15.18 -18.51 -11.15
CA VAL A 641 -14.08 -18.92 -12.04
C VAL A 641 -14.44 -20.18 -12.83
N ALA A 642 -15.02 -21.18 -12.19
CA ALA A 642 -15.37 -22.44 -12.86
C ALA A 642 -16.36 -22.26 -14.03
N PRO A 643 -17.45 -21.48 -13.94
CA PRO A 643 -18.35 -21.24 -15.06
C PRO A 643 -17.72 -20.42 -16.20
N LEU A 644 -16.79 -19.50 -15.91
CA LEU A 644 -16.09 -18.73 -16.94
C LEU A 644 -15.23 -19.60 -17.85
N PHE A 645 -14.81 -20.77 -17.36
CA PHE A 645 -14.05 -21.76 -18.12
C PHE A 645 -14.91 -22.95 -18.57
N GLY A 646 -16.24 -22.85 -18.48
CA GLY A 646 -17.16 -23.90 -18.91
C GLY A 646 -17.17 -25.16 -18.02
N ILE A 647 -16.64 -25.06 -16.80
CA ILE A 647 -16.54 -26.18 -15.86
C ILE A 647 -17.88 -26.34 -15.12
N LYS A 648 -18.58 -27.46 -15.33
CA LYS A 648 -19.75 -27.82 -14.52
C LYS A 648 -19.28 -28.54 -13.25
N MET A 649 -19.69 -28.01 -12.09
CA MET A 649 -19.48 -28.63 -10.80
C MET A 649 -20.62 -29.61 -10.52
N GLU A 650 -20.44 -30.89 -10.87
CA GLU A 650 -21.44 -31.93 -10.52
C GLU A 650 -21.26 -32.32 -9.03
N GLY A 651 -22.37 -32.29 -8.29
CA GLY A 651 -22.45 -32.71 -6.87
C GLY A 651 -22.43 -31.55 -5.85
N VAL A 652 -22.45 -30.29 -6.28
CA VAL A 652 -22.70 -29.15 -5.38
C VAL A 652 -24.09 -28.62 -5.68
N GLU A 653 -25.08 -29.06 -4.92
CA GLU A 653 -26.41 -28.47 -4.96
C GLU A 653 -26.40 -27.13 -4.22
N PHE A 654 -26.61 -26.05 -4.95
CA PHE A 654 -26.81 -24.72 -4.38
C PHE A 654 -28.24 -24.62 -3.89
N ASP A 655 -28.45 -24.63 -2.58
CA ASP A 655 -29.72 -24.27 -1.96
C ASP A 655 -29.73 -22.76 -1.63
N PRO A 656 -30.42 -21.95 -2.46
CA PRO A 656 -30.45 -20.50 -2.21
C PRO A 656 -31.11 -20.12 -0.89
N LYS A 657 -31.92 -21.00 -0.29
CA LYS A 657 -32.61 -20.76 0.98
C LYS A 657 -31.69 -20.90 2.20
N LYS A 658 -30.57 -21.58 2.04
CA LYS A 658 -29.56 -21.72 3.11
C LYS A 658 -28.66 -20.50 3.29
N TYR A 659 -28.68 -19.57 2.35
CA TYR A 659 -27.78 -18.40 2.28
C TYR A 659 -28.52 -17.07 2.16
N THR A 660 -29.84 -17.05 2.19
CA THR A 660 -30.61 -15.83 2.43
C THR A 660 -30.68 -15.59 3.93
N PRO A 661 -30.33 -14.39 4.43
CA PRO A 661 -30.60 -14.03 5.81
C PRO A 661 -32.10 -14.15 6.06
N GLU A 662 -32.49 -14.86 7.11
CA GLU A 662 -33.87 -14.84 7.56
C GLU A 662 -34.30 -13.39 7.78
N SER A 663 -35.37 -12.96 7.14
CA SER A 663 -35.96 -11.66 7.42
C SER A 663 -36.39 -11.68 8.89
N PRO A 664 -36.10 -10.65 9.69
CA PRO A 664 -36.60 -10.59 11.04
C PRO A 664 -38.06 -10.14 11.00
N ASN A 665 -38.97 -11.10 10.72
CA ASN A 665 -40.39 -10.98 11.01
C ASN A 665 -41.12 -12.25 10.50
N GLU A 666 -41.16 -13.25 11.37
CA GLU A 666 -42.34 -14.03 11.74
C GLU A 666 -42.12 -14.68 13.10
#